data_60f2d232c8a322bb647d0a4d770934fd
#
_entry.id   60f2d232c8a322bb647d0a4d770934fd
#
_cell.length_a   1.000
_cell.length_b   1.000
_cell.length_c   1.000
_cell.angle_alpha   90.00
_cell.angle_beta   90.00
_cell.angle_gamma   90.00
#
_symmetry.space_group_name_H-M   'P 1'
#
loop_
_entity.id
_entity.type
_entity.pdbx_description
1 polymer ?
#
loop_
_entity_poly.entity_id
_entity_poly.type
_entity_poly.pdbx_seq_one_letter_code
_entity_poly.pdbx_strand_id
1 'polypeptide(L)'
;MKTFRTDIQALRGLAVLLVILQHARADFIGAGYLGVDIFFVISGYLITGMLAKDIGRGSFRFASFYFRRAKRLLPAAYVTFAATALAAFFVLDASEWRDFTRQLAGAVSFTGNFVLLHQTGYFEGAAALKPLLHVWSLAIEEQYYLLLPAAMALVPRRFWFVGNLLLLGASFALCAAWAFARPEAAFYLLPTRIWELAIGSLAALGTVRSDVLRAWIARLFLPALAALVAIPVWPVPGPDFVNIAIVCVATLLVIVRRHDALQDRPIPDALAKVGDASYSLYLVHWPVFALLNNVYAGDPSFGEPGPEVLAAATVTALLLGFALYRYVERPVRQLEFRYPRRWMAAAVGASLCLALVPFTIAARTSTRQASGPAVDYAWLRRDNVGFDDVCDGYRRLEYTQRCSNARQPTTLVWGDSFAMHLVPGLAATMRGGILQATKSACGPLLGLAQIHQEYTREFAERCLTFNDSVIAHLAAHPEIRTVVLSSPFYEYFDPARRMLHVVDGHARIVEPDAAMALDALVATIARIRTLGRRVAIVAPPPSTGFDYSHCLERKARNRTLFGRFIDCNIPVAQYHASKHEVFAFLQQVRTRADVEVVSFDPFLCDEKECRTELGGTFLYRDEGHLSNDGSVALAKAMHLDALIAQAAK
;
A
#
# COMPACT_ATOMS: atom_id res chain seq x y z
N MET A 1 2.77 41.95 -20.79
CA MET A 1 3.02 41.39 -19.45
C MET A 1 2.30 40.04 -19.38
N LYS A 2 3.00 38.93 -19.05
CA LYS A 2 2.34 37.67 -18.69
C LYS A 2 1.70 37.93 -17.32
N THR A 3 0.38 38.02 -17.24
CA THR A 3 -0.33 38.08 -15.96
C THR A 3 0.00 36.80 -15.20
N PHE A 4 0.71 36.95 -14.09
CA PHE A 4 1.01 35.86 -13.17
C PHE A 4 -0.32 35.34 -12.59
N ARG A 5 -0.60 34.04 -12.68
CA ARG A 5 -1.82 33.39 -12.19
C ARG A 5 -1.63 32.98 -10.74
N THR A 6 -1.81 33.93 -9.81
CA THR A 6 -1.70 33.72 -8.35
C THR A 6 -2.65 32.61 -7.87
N ASP A 7 -3.86 32.54 -8.44
CA ASP A 7 -4.85 31.51 -8.14
C ASP A 7 -4.34 30.09 -8.42
N ILE A 8 -3.65 29.86 -9.55
CA ILE A 8 -3.07 28.54 -9.87
C ILE A 8 -1.92 28.20 -8.91
N GLN A 9 -1.07 29.16 -8.58
CA GLN A 9 0.01 28.92 -7.63
C GLN A 9 -0.54 28.69 -6.21
N ALA A 10 -1.58 29.40 -5.80
CA ALA A 10 -2.23 29.17 -4.51
C ALA A 10 -2.85 27.75 -4.45
N LEU A 11 -3.51 27.28 -5.52
CA LEU A 11 -4.01 25.91 -5.61
C LEU A 11 -2.88 24.87 -5.49
N ARG A 12 -1.73 25.11 -6.13
CA ARG A 12 -0.56 24.22 -6.01
C ARG A 12 0.01 24.23 -4.60
N GLY A 13 0.00 25.39 -3.93
CA GLY A 13 0.41 25.49 -2.53
C GLY A 13 -0.53 24.73 -1.60
N LEU A 14 -1.84 24.88 -1.78
CA LEU A 14 -2.83 24.10 -1.04
C LEU A 14 -2.64 22.60 -1.26
N ALA A 15 -2.52 22.17 -2.51
CA ALA A 15 -2.37 20.77 -2.90
C ALA A 15 -1.15 20.11 -2.23
N VAL A 16 0.03 20.75 -2.27
CA VAL A 16 1.23 20.15 -1.64
C VAL A 16 1.13 20.12 -0.12
N LEU A 17 0.51 21.14 0.50
CA LEU A 17 0.32 21.15 1.95
C LEU A 17 -0.64 20.03 2.41
N LEU A 18 -1.75 19.80 1.68
CA LEU A 18 -2.67 18.70 1.97
C LEU A 18 -1.94 17.34 1.95
N VAL A 19 -1.11 17.11 0.93
CA VAL A 19 -0.31 15.87 0.81
C VAL A 19 0.68 15.75 1.97
N ILE A 20 1.41 16.82 2.31
CA ILE A 20 2.39 16.78 3.42
C ILE A 20 1.69 16.52 4.75
N LEU A 21 0.55 17.18 5.03
CA LEU A 21 -0.21 16.99 6.27
C LEU A 21 -0.79 15.57 6.40
N GLN A 22 -1.24 14.97 5.30
CA GLN A 22 -1.66 13.56 5.28
C GLN A 22 -0.53 12.64 5.72
N HIS A 23 0.67 12.83 5.18
CA HIS A 23 1.82 11.99 5.51
C HIS A 23 2.43 12.30 6.88
N ALA A 24 2.18 13.50 7.40
CA ALA A 24 2.46 13.87 8.78
C ALA A 24 1.45 13.25 9.79
N ARG A 25 0.47 12.46 9.32
CA ARG A 25 -0.61 11.86 10.14
C ARG A 25 -1.37 12.90 10.96
N ALA A 26 -1.65 14.06 10.36
CA ALA A 26 -2.45 15.09 11.03
C ALA A 26 -3.90 14.62 11.19
N ASP A 27 -4.37 14.43 12.42
CA ASP A 27 -5.67 13.81 12.76
C ASP A 27 -6.88 14.48 12.09
N PHE A 28 -6.75 15.77 11.74
CA PHE A 28 -7.82 16.52 11.09
C PHE A 28 -7.86 16.37 9.56
N ILE A 29 -6.94 15.61 8.94
CA ILE A 29 -6.87 15.37 7.51
C ILE A 29 -7.28 13.93 7.20
N GLY A 30 -8.49 13.74 6.67
CA GLY A 30 -8.99 12.41 6.29
C GLY A 30 -8.55 11.94 4.89
N ALA A 31 -8.35 12.87 3.94
CA ALA A 31 -8.06 12.56 2.54
C ALA A 31 -7.13 13.59 1.88
N GLY A 32 -6.00 13.92 2.51
CA GLY A 32 -5.03 14.88 1.98
C GLY A 32 -4.34 14.42 0.69
N TYR A 33 -4.36 13.11 0.38
CA TYR A 33 -3.90 12.56 -0.91
C TYR A 33 -4.60 13.17 -2.12
N LEU A 34 -5.83 13.71 -1.96
CA LEU A 34 -6.57 14.44 -2.99
C LEU A 34 -5.84 15.69 -3.52
N GLY A 35 -4.80 16.15 -2.82
CA GLY A 35 -3.88 17.15 -3.34
C GLY A 35 -3.20 16.74 -4.65
N VAL A 36 -2.97 15.43 -4.89
CA VAL A 36 -2.42 14.92 -6.15
C VAL A 36 -3.39 15.16 -7.31
N ASP A 37 -4.67 14.96 -7.08
CA ASP A 37 -5.73 15.13 -8.10
C ASP A 37 -5.88 16.61 -8.49
N ILE A 38 -5.71 17.52 -7.53
CA ILE A 38 -5.60 18.97 -7.81
C ILE A 38 -4.42 19.24 -8.74
N PHE A 39 -3.24 18.63 -8.49
CA PHE A 39 -2.09 18.77 -9.39
C PHE A 39 -2.38 18.23 -10.79
N PHE A 40 -3.05 17.09 -10.93
CA PHE A 40 -3.39 16.53 -12.24
C PHE A 40 -4.28 17.47 -13.07
N VAL A 41 -5.32 18.06 -12.48
CA VAL A 41 -6.16 19.04 -13.16
C VAL A 41 -5.35 20.28 -13.58
N ILE A 42 -4.52 20.82 -12.69
CA ILE A 42 -3.66 21.98 -12.99
C ILE A 42 -2.69 21.64 -14.12
N SER A 43 -2.08 20.47 -14.09
CA SER A 43 -1.11 19.97 -15.07
C SER A 43 -1.74 19.80 -16.45
N GLY A 44 -2.93 19.19 -16.52
CA GLY A 44 -3.71 19.09 -17.74
C GLY A 44 -4.01 20.46 -18.35
N TYR A 45 -4.46 21.43 -17.51
CA TYR A 45 -4.75 22.78 -17.95
C TYR A 45 -3.52 23.52 -18.52
N LEU A 46 -2.43 23.53 -17.76
CA LEU A 46 -1.24 24.31 -18.13
C LEU A 46 -0.56 23.75 -19.39
N ILE A 47 -0.40 22.43 -19.49
CA ILE A 47 0.29 21.80 -20.63
C ILE A 47 -0.55 21.88 -21.89
N THR A 48 -1.83 21.55 -21.81
CA THR A 48 -2.72 21.65 -22.97
C THR A 48 -2.83 23.09 -23.48
N GLY A 49 -2.96 24.06 -22.58
CA GLY A 49 -3.01 25.49 -22.95
C GLY A 49 -1.72 25.98 -23.62
N MET A 50 -0.56 25.53 -23.14
CA MET A 50 0.74 25.84 -23.75
C MET A 50 0.87 25.20 -25.14
N LEU A 51 0.55 23.91 -25.28
CA LEU A 51 0.59 23.20 -26.56
C LEU A 51 -0.37 23.79 -27.57
N ALA A 52 -1.61 24.07 -27.19
CA ALA A 52 -2.62 24.67 -28.06
C ALA A 52 -2.16 26.02 -28.62
N LYS A 53 -1.50 26.84 -27.78
CA LYS A 53 -0.92 28.13 -28.17
C LYS A 53 0.28 27.96 -29.12
N ASP A 54 1.24 27.09 -28.77
CA ASP A 54 2.47 26.90 -29.56
C ASP A 54 2.16 26.26 -30.93
N ILE A 55 1.31 25.22 -30.96
CA ILE A 55 0.83 24.59 -32.20
C ILE A 55 0.00 25.61 -33.01
N GLY A 56 -0.83 26.41 -32.31
CA GLY A 56 -1.65 27.47 -32.89
C GLY A 56 -0.87 28.51 -33.65
N ARG A 57 0.35 28.78 -33.23
CA ARG A 57 1.27 29.75 -33.81
C ARG A 57 2.23 29.14 -34.80
N GLY A 58 2.19 27.83 -35.02
CA GLY A 58 3.18 27.12 -35.85
C GLY A 58 4.61 27.09 -35.26
N SER A 59 4.72 27.43 -33.96
CA SER A 59 6.03 27.53 -33.26
C SER A 59 6.39 26.28 -32.45
N PHE A 60 5.51 25.28 -32.42
CA PHE A 60 5.73 24.06 -31.63
C PHE A 60 6.88 23.22 -32.19
N ARG A 61 7.79 22.82 -31.29
CA ARG A 61 8.89 21.87 -31.58
C ARG A 61 9.03 20.90 -30.45
N PHE A 62 8.94 19.59 -30.72
CA PHE A 62 9.05 18.52 -29.71
C PHE A 62 10.33 18.65 -28.88
N ALA A 63 11.49 18.79 -29.52
CA ALA A 63 12.77 18.89 -28.82
C ALA A 63 12.81 20.06 -27.83
N SER A 64 12.27 21.21 -28.21
CA SER A 64 12.21 22.39 -27.33
C SER A 64 11.24 22.21 -26.18
N PHE A 65 10.12 21.52 -26.41
CA PHE A 65 9.14 21.19 -25.37
C PHE A 65 9.76 20.27 -24.31
N TYR A 66 10.29 19.12 -24.71
CA TYR A 66 10.88 18.15 -23.77
C TYR A 66 12.14 18.69 -23.10
N PHE A 67 12.97 19.49 -23.78
CA PHE A 67 14.10 20.15 -23.15
C PHE A 67 13.68 21.09 -22.01
N ARG A 68 12.64 21.94 -22.24
CA ARG A 68 12.13 22.83 -21.18
C ARG A 68 11.58 22.06 -19.99
N ARG A 69 10.92 20.92 -20.22
CA ARG A 69 10.41 20.03 -19.16
C ARG A 69 11.56 19.40 -18.39
N ALA A 70 12.49 18.75 -19.08
CA ALA A 70 13.66 18.10 -18.48
C ALA A 70 14.48 19.09 -17.63
N LYS A 71 14.75 20.30 -18.16
CA LYS A 71 15.43 21.38 -17.44
C LYS A 71 14.71 21.77 -16.15
N ARG A 72 13.40 21.73 -16.12
CA ARG A 72 12.59 22.10 -14.96
C ARG A 72 12.56 21.01 -13.89
N LEU A 73 12.48 19.75 -14.29
CA LEU A 73 12.18 18.63 -13.40
C LEU A 73 13.42 17.85 -12.94
N LEU A 74 14.29 17.48 -13.90
CA LEU A 74 15.37 16.53 -13.62
C LEU A 74 16.39 17.01 -12.57
N PRO A 75 16.82 18.29 -12.50
CA PRO A 75 17.82 18.69 -11.51
C PRO A 75 17.37 18.48 -10.07
N ALA A 76 16.15 18.90 -9.73
CA ALA A 76 15.62 18.72 -8.38
C ALA A 76 15.33 17.23 -8.10
N ALA A 77 14.79 16.49 -9.08
CA ALA A 77 14.55 15.05 -8.95
C ALA A 77 15.87 14.29 -8.69
N TYR A 78 16.93 14.55 -9.46
CA TYR A 78 18.20 13.83 -9.30
C TYR A 78 18.89 14.12 -7.97
N VAL A 79 18.85 15.37 -7.49
CA VAL A 79 19.37 15.70 -6.17
C VAL A 79 18.60 14.96 -5.08
N THR A 80 17.27 14.94 -5.17
CA THR A 80 16.43 14.20 -4.22
C THR A 80 16.69 12.71 -4.27
N PHE A 81 16.73 12.11 -5.47
CA PHE A 81 16.95 10.67 -5.63
C PHE A 81 18.34 10.24 -5.15
N ALA A 82 19.39 11.05 -5.42
CA ALA A 82 20.74 10.78 -4.92
C ALA A 82 20.80 10.89 -3.39
N ALA A 83 20.20 11.94 -2.81
CA ALA A 83 20.14 12.10 -1.36
C ALA A 83 19.33 10.98 -0.69
N THR A 84 18.19 10.60 -1.28
CA THR A 84 17.38 9.47 -0.81
C THR A 84 18.16 8.16 -0.90
N ALA A 85 18.88 7.89 -2.00
CA ALA A 85 19.70 6.70 -2.15
C ALA A 85 20.83 6.64 -1.12
N LEU A 86 21.48 7.78 -0.85
CA LEU A 86 22.50 7.86 0.17
C LEU A 86 21.93 7.56 1.57
N ALA A 87 20.80 8.17 1.94
CA ALA A 87 20.17 7.93 3.23
C ALA A 87 19.63 6.49 3.35
N ALA A 88 18.98 5.98 2.30
CA ALA A 88 18.45 4.63 2.21
C ALA A 88 19.55 3.56 2.38
N PHE A 89 20.77 3.82 1.89
CA PHE A 89 21.90 2.90 2.05
C PHE A 89 22.25 2.64 3.52
N PHE A 90 22.02 3.60 4.40
CA PHE A 90 22.28 3.47 5.85
C PHE A 90 21.06 2.92 6.61
N VAL A 91 19.86 3.10 6.11
CA VAL A 91 18.61 2.78 6.81
C VAL A 91 18.04 1.43 6.38
N LEU A 92 17.99 1.15 5.07
CA LEU A 92 17.33 -0.02 4.53
C LEU A 92 18.16 -1.30 4.70
N ASP A 93 17.48 -2.42 4.87
CA ASP A 93 18.10 -3.74 4.77
C ASP A 93 18.35 -4.15 3.30
N ALA A 94 18.87 -5.36 3.07
CA ALA A 94 19.26 -5.76 1.73
C ALA A 94 18.07 -6.05 0.80
N SER A 95 16.93 -6.47 1.33
CA SER A 95 15.72 -6.70 0.54
C SER A 95 15.02 -5.40 0.21
N GLU A 96 14.84 -4.54 1.20
CA GLU A 96 14.32 -3.19 1.05
C GLU A 96 15.19 -2.36 0.08
N TRP A 97 16.52 -2.52 0.17
CA TRP A 97 17.45 -1.89 -0.76
C TRP A 97 17.26 -2.38 -2.20
N ARG A 98 17.02 -3.67 -2.43
CA ARG A 98 16.70 -4.22 -3.76
C ARG A 98 15.41 -3.63 -4.33
N ASP A 99 14.36 -3.54 -3.51
CA ASP A 99 13.08 -2.94 -3.91
C ASP A 99 13.21 -1.45 -4.17
N PHE A 100 13.96 -0.74 -3.32
CA PHE A 100 14.31 0.66 -3.53
C PHE A 100 15.07 0.87 -4.85
N THR A 101 16.02 0.00 -5.24
CA THR A 101 16.72 0.12 -6.52
C THR A 101 15.78 0.00 -7.72
N ARG A 102 14.75 -0.85 -7.64
CA ARG A 102 13.69 -0.95 -8.66
C ARG A 102 12.84 0.32 -8.69
N GLN A 103 12.45 0.85 -7.51
CA GLN A 103 11.74 2.14 -7.41
C GLN A 103 12.56 3.27 -8.04
N LEU A 104 13.85 3.34 -7.76
CA LEU A 104 14.73 4.36 -8.29
C LEU A 104 14.89 4.26 -9.83
N ALA A 105 15.05 3.04 -10.36
CA ALA A 105 15.05 2.80 -11.80
C ALA A 105 13.72 3.24 -12.45
N GLY A 106 12.60 2.90 -11.82
CA GLY A 106 11.27 3.35 -12.22
C GLY A 106 11.09 4.87 -12.16
N ALA A 107 11.64 5.52 -11.14
CA ALA A 107 11.57 6.97 -10.95
C ALA A 107 12.32 7.73 -12.07
N VAL A 108 13.54 7.31 -12.41
CA VAL A 108 14.34 7.98 -13.45
C VAL A 108 13.86 7.68 -14.87
N SER A 109 13.12 6.59 -15.07
CA SER A 109 12.51 6.20 -16.36
C SER A 109 11.04 6.62 -16.51
N PHE A 110 10.46 7.26 -15.50
CA PHE A 110 9.04 7.60 -15.42
C PHE A 110 8.09 6.39 -15.53
N THR A 111 8.56 5.22 -15.08
CA THR A 111 7.79 3.97 -14.99
C THR A 111 7.54 3.55 -13.53
N GLY A 112 7.76 4.44 -12.58
CA GLY A 112 7.62 4.18 -11.15
C GLY A 112 6.24 3.66 -10.74
N ASN A 113 5.17 4.09 -11.42
CA ASN A 113 3.82 3.61 -11.20
C ASN A 113 3.65 2.10 -11.50
N PHE A 114 4.30 1.58 -12.55
CA PHE A 114 4.29 0.14 -12.85
C PHE A 114 5.10 -0.65 -11.82
N VAL A 115 6.28 -0.14 -11.44
CA VAL A 115 7.11 -0.78 -10.41
C VAL A 115 6.34 -0.86 -9.09
N LEU A 116 5.70 0.23 -8.69
CA LEU A 116 4.95 0.29 -7.44
C LEU A 116 3.69 -0.58 -7.49
N LEU A 117 2.99 -0.65 -8.61
CA LEU A 117 1.88 -1.60 -8.80
C LEU A 117 2.33 -3.06 -8.58
N HIS A 118 3.52 -3.44 -9.05
CA HIS A 118 4.08 -4.76 -8.80
C HIS A 118 4.59 -4.95 -7.37
N GLN A 119 4.80 -3.88 -6.63
CA GLN A 119 5.18 -3.87 -5.22
C GLN A 119 3.98 -3.59 -4.28
N THR A 120 2.75 -3.75 -4.75
CA THR A 120 1.52 -3.72 -3.95
C THR A 120 0.92 -5.11 -3.88
N GLY A 121 0.31 -5.46 -2.77
CA GLY A 121 -0.30 -6.76 -2.54
C GLY A 121 -0.13 -7.18 -1.09
N TYR A 122 -0.85 -8.22 -0.71
CA TYR A 122 -0.87 -8.73 0.66
C TYR A 122 0.52 -9.13 1.21
N PHE A 123 1.42 -9.57 0.32
CA PHE A 123 2.77 -10.03 0.69
C PHE A 123 3.88 -8.99 0.44
N GLU A 124 3.54 -7.85 -0.10
CA GLU A 124 4.50 -6.77 -0.37
C GLU A 124 4.56 -5.81 0.82
N GLY A 125 5.74 -5.48 1.31
CA GLY A 125 5.94 -4.63 2.48
C GLY A 125 5.13 -3.31 2.43
N ALA A 126 4.79 -2.78 3.60
CA ALA A 126 3.92 -1.63 3.76
C ALA A 126 4.29 -0.45 2.85
N ALA A 127 3.31 0.15 2.19
CA ALA A 127 3.51 1.29 1.30
C ALA A 127 4.25 2.45 1.98
N ALA A 128 4.01 2.64 3.30
CA ALA A 128 4.64 3.67 4.12
C ALA A 128 6.18 3.52 4.26
N LEU A 129 6.73 2.34 3.97
CA LEU A 129 8.16 2.05 4.05
C LEU A 129 8.88 2.24 2.71
N LYS A 130 8.18 2.48 1.60
CA LYS A 130 8.77 2.62 0.26
C LYS A 130 9.27 4.04 0.00
N PRO A 131 10.60 4.32 -0.02
CA PRO A 131 11.11 5.71 -0.02
C PRO A 131 10.74 6.54 -1.24
N LEU A 132 10.42 5.92 -2.38
CA LEU A 132 10.04 6.61 -3.61
C LEU A 132 8.57 6.33 -4.01
N LEU A 133 7.69 5.96 -3.06
CA LEU A 133 6.28 5.69 -3.36
C LEU A 133 5.62 6.85 -4.12
N HIS A 134 5.83 8.09 -3.68
CA HIS A 134 5.16 9.28 -4.23
C HIS A 134 5.44 9.55 -5.73
N VAL A 135 6.50 8.95 -6.30
CA VAL A 135 6.85 9.16 -7.72
C VAL A 135 5.87 8.51 -8.70
N TRP A 136 4.94 7.67 -8.22
CA TRP A 136 3.89 7.11 -9.07
C TRP A 136 3.08 8.18 -9.81
N SER A 137 2.74 9.26 -9.12
CA SER A 137 1.96 10.35 -9.69
C SER A 137 2.75 11.16 -10.70
N LEU A 138 4.04 11.41 -10.44
CA LEU A 138 4.95 12.05 -11.40
C LEU A 138 5.13 11.19 -12.66
N ALA A 139 5.17 9.86 -12.52
CA ALA A 139 5.24 8.96 -13.67
C ALA A 139 3.98 9.10 -14.56
N ILE A 140 2.78 9.11 -13.96
CA ILE A 140 1.52 9.34 -14.70
C ILE A 140 1.53 10.68 -15.43
N GLU A 141 1.96 11.75 -14.74
CA GLU A 141 2.07 13.08 -15.33
C GLU A 141 3.01 13.11 -16.54
N GLU A 142 4.22 12.56 -16.41
CA GLU A 142 5.21 12.58 -17.48
C GLU A 142 4.82 11.65 -18.64
N GLN A 143 4.15 10.52 -18.38
CA GLN A 143 3.55 9.68 -19.43
C GLN A 143 2.48 10.46 -20.21
N TYR A 144 1.62 11.21 -19.53
CA TYR A 144 0.65 12.08 -20.18
C TYR A 144 1.34 13.17 -21.02
N TYR A 145 2.40 13.79 -20.50
CA TYR A 145 3.18 14.80 -21.24
C TYR A 145 3.99 14.23 -22.40
N LEU A 146 4.29 12.94 -22.39
CA LEU A 146 4.88 12.25 -23.53
C LEU A 146 3.87 12.05 -24.66
N LEU A 147 2.64 11.66 -24.31
CA LEU A 147 1.60 11.29 -25.29
C LEU A 147 0.84 12.50 -25.84
N LEU A 148 0.51 13.48 -25.00
CA LEU A 148 -0.36 14.61 -25.35
C LEU A 148 0.17 15.45 -26.52
N PRO A 149 1.47 15.85 -26.59
CA PRO A 149 1.98 16.65 -27.70
C PRO A 149 1.85 15.94 -29.05
N ALA A 150 2.09 14.62 -29.09
CA ALA A 150 1.93 13.81 -30.29
C ALA A 150 0.46 13.74 -30.71
N ALA A 151 -0.45 13.49 -29.76
CA ALA A 151 -1.89 13.46 -30.01
C ALA A 151 -2.38 14.81 -30.58
N MET A 152 -1.99 15.94 -29.95
CA MET A 152 -2.41 17.27 -30.41
C MET A 152 -1.76 17.68 -31.74
N ALA A 153 -0.58 17.19 -32.07
CA ALA A 153 0.08 17.47 -33.34
C ALA A 153 -0.52 16.66 -34.51
N LEU A 154 -0.95 15.44 -34.26
CA LEU A 154 -1.49 14.51 -35.27
C LEU A 154 -3.01 14.70 -35.49
N VAL A 155 -3.76 15.05 -34.45
CA VAL A 155 -5.22 15.21 -34.54
C VAL A 155 -5.57 16.63 -34.98
N PRO A 156 -6.44 16.82 -35.99
CA PRO A 156 -6.92 18.16 -36.37
C PRO A 156 -7.57 18.91 -35.23
N ARG A 157 -7.30 20.21 -35.10
CA ARG A 157 -7.75 21.05 -33.96
C ARG A 157 -9.25 20.98 -33.68
N ARG A 158 -10.09 20.85 -34.70
CA ARG A 158 -11.55 20.74 -34.58
C ARG A 158 -11.99 19.56 -33.71
N PHE A 159 -11.15 18.53 -33.58
CA PHE A 159 -11.44 17.33 -32.80
C PHE A 159 -10.81 17.32 -31.40
N TRP A 160 -9.95 18.29 -31.03
CA TRP A 160 -9.26 18.30 -29.74
C TRP A 160 -10.23 18.27 -28.56
N PHE A 161 -11.25 19.14 -28.59
CA PHE A 161 -12.24 19.22 -27.51
C PHE A 161 -13.06 17.92 -27.39
N VAL A 162 -13.62 17.45 -28.52
CA VAL A 162 -14.45 16.24 -28.54
C VAL A 162 -13.60 15.01 -28.20
N GLY A 163 -12.40 14.89 -28.77
CA GLY A 163 -11.48 13.78 -28.46
C GLY A 163 -11.09 13.74 -26.99
N ASN A 164 -10.83 14.91 -26.38
CA ASN A 164 -10.51 14.99 -24.95
C ASN A 164 -11.73 14.67 -24.07
N LEU A 165 -12.95 15.05 -24.49
CA LEU A 165 -14.19 14.68 -23.78
C LEU A 165 -14.44 13.18 -23.83
N LEU A 166 -14.23 12.53 -24.97
CA LEU A 166 -14.35 11.08 -25.10
C LEU A 166 -13.29 10.35 -24.25
N LEU A 167 -12.05 10.84 -24.27
CA LEU A 167 -10.97 10.32 -23.45
C LEU A 167 -11.30 10.42 -21.95
N LEU A 168 -11.84 11.56 -21.51
CA LEU A 168 -12.31 11.77 -20.14
C LEU A 168 -13.36 10.73 -19.78
N GLY A 169 -14.43 10.60 -20.58
CA GLY A 169 -15.53 9.69 -20.31
C GLY A 169 -15.08 8.22 -20.26
N ALA A 170 -14.25 7.80 -21.23
CA ALA A 170 -13.72 6.44 -21.27
C ALA A 170 -12.82 6.13 -20.06
N SER A 171 -11.91 7.05 -19.71
CA SER A 171 -11.01 6.89 -18.57
C SER A 171 -11.77 6.87 -17.23
N PHE A 172 -12.77 7.76 -17.06
CA PHE A 172 -13.60 7.77 -15.86
C PHE A 172 -14.44 6.48 -15.71
N ALA A 173 -15.06 6.02 -16.80
CA ALA A 173 -15.79 4.75 -16.80
C ALA A 173 -14.88 3.57 -16.45
N LEU A 174 -13.66 3.54 -16.99
CA LEU A 174 -12.67 2.51 -16.66
C LEU A 174 -12.24 2.60 -15.18
N CYS A 175 -12.01 3.81 -14.66
CA CYS A 175 -11.68 4.03 -13.24
C CYS A 175 -12.80 3.50 -12.34
N ALA A 176 -14.06 3.87 -12.62
CA ALA A 176 -15.21 3.42 -11.84
C ALA A 176 -15.40 1.89 -11.89
N ALA A 177 -15.18 1.27 -13.04
CA ALA A 177 -15.26 -0.18 -13.20
C ALA A 177 -14.14 -0.91 -12.44
N TRP A 178 -12.91 -0.40 -12.50
CA TRP A 178 -11.76 -1.03 -11.87
C TRP A 178 -11.61 -0.68 -10.39
N ALA A 179 -12.23 0.37 -9.89
CA ALA A 179 -12.23 0.73 -8.47
C ALA A 179 -12.69 -0.43 -7.55
N PHE A 180 -13.57 -1.30 -8.07
CA PHE A 180 -14.07 -2.47 -7.34
C PHE A 180 -13.40 -3.78 -7.77
N ALA A 181 -12.95 -3.89 -9.02
CA ALA A 181 -12.45 -5.15 -9.58
C ALA A 181 -10.91 -5.27 -9.46
N ARG A 182 -10.19 -4.14 -9.54
CA ARG A 182 -8.72 -4.06 -9.53
C ARG A 182 -8.27 -2.72 -8.93
N PRO A 183 -8.49 -2.48 -7.61
CA PRO A 183 -8.29 -1.17 -6.99
C PRO A 183 -6.85 -0.64 -7.14
N GLU A 184 -5.82 -1.48 -7.02
CA GLU A 184 -4.42 -1.05 -7.20
C GLU A 184 -4.16 -0.60 -8.64
N ALA A 185 -4.65 -1.35 -9.63
CA ALA A 185 -4.51 -0.98 -11.04
C ALA A 185 -5.29 0.31 -11.35
N ALA A 186 -6.47 0.51 -10.73
CA ALA A 186 -7.24 1.74 -10.83
C ALA A 186 -6.48 2.94 -10.26
N PHE A 187 -5.69 2.74 -9.21
CA PHE A 187 -4.90 3.78 -8.55
C PHE A 187 -3.61 4.13 -9.32
N TYR A 188 -2.84 3.12 -9.75
CA TYR A 188 -1.49 3.33 -10.29
C TYR A 188 -1.41 3.53 -11.80
N LEU A 189 -2.43 3.17 -12.58
CA LEU A 189 -2.30 3.17 -14.05
C LEU A 189 -2.83 4.44 -14.71
N LEU A 190 -2.09 4.94 -15.71
CA LEU A 190 -2.48 6.12 -16.48
C LEU A 190 -3.89 6.03 -17.11
N PRO A 191 -4.34 4.90 -17.73
CA PRO A 191 -5.66 4.84 -18.36
C PRO A 191 -6.83 5.13 -17.43
N THR A 192 -6.71 4.81 -16.14
CA THR A 192 -7.74 5.04 -15.12
C THR A 192 -7.66 6.40 -14.46
N ARG A 193 -6.57 7.17 -14.69
CA ARG A 193 -6.29 8.46 -14.06
C ARG A 193 -6.24 9.63 -15.07
N ILE A 194 -6.24 9.34 -16.39
CA ILE A 194 -6.20 10.37 -17.44
C ILE A 194 -7.37 11.37 -17.34
N TRP A 195 -8.54 10.93 -16.88
CA TRP A 195 -9.73 11.78 -16.78
C TRP A 195 -9.50 13.02 -15.92
N GLU A 196 -8.67 12.98 -14.89
CA GLU A 196 -8.32 14.11 -14.04
C GLU A 196 -7.49 15.15 -14.81
N LEU A 197 -6.48 14.71 -15.55
CA LEU A 197 -5.69 15.55 -16.46
C LEU A 197 -6.57 16.09 -17.60
N ALA A 198 -7.48 15.26 -18.13
CA ALA A 198 -8.40 15.61 -19.20
C ALA A 198 -9.41 16.70 -18.76
N ILE A 199 -9.88 16.69 -17.51
CA ILE A 199 -10.68 17.80 -16.93
C ILE A 199 -9.93 19.13 -17.07
N GLY A 200 -8.66 19.17 -16.69
CA GLY A 200 -7.81 20.34 -16.84
C GLY A 200 -7.63 20.75 -18.31
N SER A 201 -7.45 19.77 -19.19
CA SER A 201 -7.32 19.99 -20.63
C SER A 201 -8.59 20.56 -21.26
N LEU A 202 -9.78 20.14 -20.82
CA LEU A 202 -11.05 20.75 -21.25
C LEU A 202 -11.12 22.23 -20.88
N ALA A 203 -10.66 22.62 -19.70
CA ALA A 203 -10.59 24.03 -19.30
C ALA A 203 -9.66 24.87 -20.20
N ALA A 204 -8.59 24.25 -20.71
CA ALA A 204 -7.65 24.92 -21.62
C ALA A 204 -8.17 25.04 -23.06
N LEU A 205 -8.92 24.05 -23.53
CA LEU A 205 -9.46 23.98 -24.91
C LEU A 205 -10.82 24.69 -25.04
N GLY A 206 -11.61 24.72 -23.96
CA GLY A 206 -12.95 25.29 -23.92
C GLY A 206 -12.93 26.80 -23.79
N THR A 207 -13.92 27.47 -24.41
CA THR A 207 -14.23 28.87 -24.18
C THR A 207 -15.63 28.97 -23.64
N VAL A 208 -15.77 29.52 -22.42
CA VAL A 208 -17.10 29.78 -21.83
C VAL A 208 -17.70 30.99 -22.51
N ARG A 209 -18.55 30.78 -23.53
CA ARG A 209 -19.22 31.82 -24.29
C ARG A 209 -20.59 32.19 -23.74
N SER A 210 -21.26 31.26 -23.07
CA SER A 210 -22.60 31.48 -22.50
C SER A 210 -22.55 32.34 -21.23
N ASP A 211 -23.34 33.39 -21.17
CA ASP A 211 -23.47 34.25 -19.98
C ASP A 211 -24.11 33.48 -18.81
N VAL A 212 -25.04 32.59 -19.12
CA VAL A 212 -25.67 31.71 -18.13
C VAL A 212 -24.62 30.81 -17.48
N LEU A 213 -23.73 30.17 -18.27
CA LEU A 213 -22.68 29.31 -17.76
C LEU A 213 -21.66 30.13 -16.94
N ARG A 214 -21.31 31.35 -17.37
CA ARG A 214 -20.46 32.25 -16.58
C ARG A 214 -21.08 32.59 -15.23
N ALA A 215 -22.38 32.87 -15.19
CA ALA A 215 -23.11 33.15 -13.96
C ALA A 215 -23.13 31.94 -13.01
N TRP A 216 -23.34 30.72 -13.52
CA TRP A 216 -23.27 29.51 -12.72
C TRP A 216 -21.86 29.26 -12.16
N ILE A 217 -20.82 29.40 -12.98
CA ILE A 217 -19.42 29.28 -12.52
C ILE A 217 -19.11 30.29 -11.42
N ALA A 218 -19.63 31.54 -11.56
CA ALA A 218 -19.45 32.57 -10.54
C ALA A 218 -20.15 32.24 -9.22
N ARG A 219 -21.37 31.67 -9.27
CA ARG A 219 -22.12 31.25 -8.08
C ARG A 219 -21.46 30.04 -7.37
N LEU A 220 -20.90 29.11 -8.14
CA LEU A 220 -20.26 27.91 -7.62
C LEU A 220 -18.81 28.10 -7.15
N PHE A 221 -18.24 29.31 -7.34
CA PHE A 221 -16.83 29.57 -6.99
C PHE A 221 -16.53 29.42 -5.50
N LEU A 222 -17.35 30.03 -4.61
CA LEU A 222 -17.15 29.87 -3.16
C LEU A 222 -17.44 28.45 -2.67
N PRO A 223 -18.52 27.77 -3.09
CA PRO A 223 -18.70 26.35 -2.84
C PRO A 223 -17.51 25.48 -3.31
N ALA A 224 -16.92 25.78 -4.47
CA ALA A 224 -15.75 25.06 -4.96
C ALA A 224 -14.52 25.29 -4.07
N LEU A 225 -14.26 26.52 -3.64
CA LEU A 225 -13.18 26.80 -2.68
C LEU A 225 -13.40 26.08 -1.34
N ALA A 226 -14.64 26.08 -0.85
CA ALA A 226 -15.00 25.35 0.36
C ALA A 226 -14.79 23.84 0.20
N ALA A 227 -15.18 23.26 -0.94
CA ALA A 227 -15.00 21.82 -1.23
C ALA A 227 -13.52 21.43 -1.29
N LEU A 228 -12.63 22.28 -1.83
CA LEU A 228 -11.19 22.02 -1.87
C LEU A 228 -10.53 21.95 -0.48
N VAL A 229 -11.18 22.46 0.55
CA VAL A 229 -10.71 22.36 1.93
C VAL A 229 -11.52 21.30 2.70
N ALA A 230 -12.85 21.32 2.56
CA ALA A 230 -13.73 20.46 3.35
C ALA A 230 -13.60 18.98 2.99
N ILE A 231 -13.52 18.62 1.70
CA ILE A 231 -13.45 17.21 1.29
C ILE A 231 -12.14 16.53 1.74
N PRO A 232 -10.95 17.15 1.63
CA PRO A 232 -9.74 16.57 2.21
C PRO A 232 -9.77 16.40 3.74
N VAL A 233 -10.53 17.24 4.46
CA VAL A 233 -10.68 17.16 5.92
C VAL A 233 -11.77 16.15 6.30
N TRP A 234 -12.93 16.20 5.65
CA TRP A 234 -14.09 15.34 5.87
C TRP A 234 -14.52 14.68 4.55
N PRO A 235 -13.88 13.59 4.14
CA PRO A 235 -14.26 12.92 2.90
C PRO A 235 -15.68 12.37 2.98
N VAL A 236 -16.37 12.43 1.83
CA VAL A 236 -17.70 11.83 1.70
C VAL A 236 -17.55 10.30 1.76
N PRO A 237 -18.34 9.61 2.60
CA PRO A 237 -18.31 8.14 2.64
C PRO A 237 -18.65 7.52 1.28
N GLY A 238 -17.85 6.55 0.84
CA GLY A 238 -18.06 5.87 -0.43
C GLY A 238 -16.74 5.60 -1.17
N PRO A 239 -16.82 5.21 -2.45
CA PRO A 239 -15.63 4.95 -3.26
C PRO A 239 -14.78 6.20 -3.46
N ASP A 240 -13.45 6.08 -3.41
CA ASP A 240 -12.50 7.19 -3.52
C ASP A 240 -12.69 8.07 -4.77
N PHE A 241 -13.06 7.46 -5.90
CA PHE A 241 -13.27 8.20 -7.15
C PHE A 241 -14.36 9.30 -7.05
N VAL A 242 -15.28 9.20 -6.07
CA VAL A 242 -16.32 10.23 -5.81
C VAL A 242 -15.65 11.48 -5.22
N ASN A 243 -14.82 11.32 -4.19
CA ASN A 243 -14.10 12.43 -3.57
C ASN A 243 -13.11 13.06 -4.57
N ILE A 244 -12.42 12.25 -5.36
CA ILE A 244 -11.54 12.69 -6.45
C ILE A 244 -12.35 13.53 -7.46
N ALA A 245 -13.52 13.08 -7.91
CA ALA A 245 -14.36 13.81 -8.86
C ALA A 245 -14.81 15.16 -8.32
N ILE A 246 -15.24 15.23 -7.06
CA ILE A 246 -15.64 16.50 -6.41
C ILE A 246 -14.46 17.49 -6.42
N VAL A 247 -13.28 17.07 -6.00
CA VAL A 247 -12.09 17.92 -5.92
C VAL A 247 -11.61 18.34 -7.32
N CYS A 248 -11.64 17.46 -8.30
CA CYS A 248 -11.30 17.78 -9.69
C CYS A 248 -12.26 18.81 -10.30
N VAL A 249 -13.56 18.66 -10.10
CA VAL A 249 -14.58 19.63 -10.57
C VAL A 249 -14.42 20.95 -9.83
N ALA A 250 -14.20 20.96 -8.53
CA ALA A 250 -13.94 22.17 -7.75
C ALA A 250 -12.69 22.91 -8.26
N THR A 251 -11.60 22.19 -8.53
CA THR A 251 -10.36 22.73 -9.11
C THR A 251 -10.62 23.35 -10.50
N LEU A 252 -11.39 22.67 -11.35
CA LEU A 252 -11.81 23.15 -12.66
C LEU A 252 -12.56 24.50 -12.54
N LEU A 253 -13.54 24.58 -11.64
CA LEU A 253 -14.36 25.79 -11.44
C LEU A 253 -13.49 26.99 -11.00
N VAL A 254 -12.54 26.78 -10.09
CA VAL A 254 -11.61 27.82 -9.64
C VAL A 254 -10.71 28.29 -10.79
N ILE A 255 -10.13 27.38 -11.58
CA ILE A 255 -9.26 27.71 -12.72
C ILE A 255 -10.02 28.50 -13.80
N VAL A 256 -11.24 28.08 -14.14
CA VAL A 256 -12.06 28.71 -15.22
C VAL A 256 -12.57 30.07 -14.80
N ARG A 257 -12.92 30.25 -13.53
CA ARG A 257 -13.46 31.54 -13.02
C ARG A 257 -12.43 32.67 -13.11
N ARG A 258 -11.13 32.40 -12.96
CA ARG A 258 -10.03 33.39 -13.02
C ARG A 258 -10.30 34.61 -12.12
N HIS A 259 -10.57 34.38 -10.84
CA HIS A 259 -11.04 35.41 -9.96
C HIS A 259 -9.89 36.31 -9.48
N ASP A 260 -9.89 37.58 -9.93
CA ASP A 260 -8.88 38.57 -9.54
C ASP A 260 -8.93 38.93 -8.04
N ALA A 261 -10.06 38.64 -7.34
CA ALA A 261 -10.21 38.83 -5.90
C ALA A 261 -9.29 37.96 -5.04
N LEU A 262 -8.62 36.95 -5.62
CA LEU A 262 -7.56 36.19 -4.94
C LEU A 262 -6.18 36.83 -5.07
N GLN A 263 -6.05 37.88 -5.91
CA GLN A 263 -4.80 38.61 -6.05
C GLN A 263 -4.63 39.61 -4.91
N ASP A 264 -3.39 39.89 -4.54
CA ASP A 264 -3.02 40.86 -3.49
C ASP A 264 -3.72 40.61 -2.14
N ARG A 265 -3.97 39.32 -1.83
CA ARG A 265 -4.51 38.87 -0.55
C ARG A 265 -3.47 38.06 0.21
N PRO A 266 -3.34 38.23 1.54
CA PRO A 266 -2.24 37.62 2.30
C PRO A 266 -2.24 36.08 2.27
N ILE A 267 -3.41 35.45 2.35
CA ILE A 267 -3.52 33.97 2.34
C ILE A 267 -3.22 33.40 0.95
N PRO A 268 -3.88 33.83 -0.15
CA PRO A 268 -3.53 33.39 -1.49
C PRO A 268 -2.08 33.67 -1.87
N ASP A 269 -1.50 34.79 -1.48
CA ASP A 269 -0.12 35.12 -1.77
C ASP A 269 0.87 34.22 -0.98
N ALA A 270 0.57 33.91 0.26
CA ALA A 270 1.36 32.97 1.06
C ALA A 270 1.30 31.55 0.44
N LEU A 271 0.10 31.08 0.07
CA LEU A 271 -0.08 29.81 -0.63
C LEU A 271 0.62 29.79 -1.99
N ALA A 272 0.60 30.89 -2.73
CA ALA A 272 1.28 31.00 -4.02
C ALA A 272 2.81 30.88 -3.88
N LYS A 273 3.41 31.43 -2.81
CA LYS A 273 4.85 31.26 -2.51
C LYS A 273 5.17 29.78 -2.22
N VAL A 274 4.32 29.09 -1.48
CA VAL A 274 4.45 27.62 -1.29
C VAL A 274 4.27 26.89 -2.62
N GLY A 275 3.30 27.31 -3.44
CA GLY A 275 3.03 26.75 -4.76
C GLY A 275 4.18 26.88 -5.74
N ASP A 276 5.00 27.96 -5.65
CA ASP A 276 6.19 28.11 -6.46
C ASP A 276 7.23 27.02 -6.14
N ALA A 277 7.34 26.61 -4.88
CA ALA A 277 8.23 25.55 -4.41
C ALA A 277 7.59 24.15 -4.41
N SER A 278 6.32 24.03 -4.82
CA SER A 278 5.52 22.81 -4.63
C SER A 278 6.14 21.55 -5.22
N TYR A 279 6.88 21.65 -6.34
CA TYR A 279 7.55 20.50 -6.93
C TYR A 279 8.70 20.00 -6.05
N SER A 280 9.56 20.88 -5.58
CA SER A 280 10.66 20.53 -4.67
C SER A 280 10.12 20.01 -3.32
N LEU A 281 9.06 20.62 -2.78
CA LEU A 281 8.40 20.16 -1.56
C LEU A 281 7.81 18.75 -1.75
N TYR A 282 7.14 18.50 -2.87
CA TYR A 282 6.58 17.19 -3.22
C TYR A 282 7.66 16.12 -3.37
N LEU A 283 8.81 16.43 -3.95
CA LEU A 283 9.91 15.48 -4.10
C LEU A 283 10.52 15.07 -2.76
N VAL A 284 10.67 16.00 -1.82
CA VAL A 284 11.44 15.77 -0.59
C VAL A 284 10.59 15.19 0.55
N HIS A 285 9.30 15.58 0.64
CA HIS A 285 8.51 15.24 1.83
C HIS A 285 8.41 13.73 2.07
N TRP A 286 8.09 12.96 1.05
CA TRP A 286 7.85 11.53 1.21
C TRP A 286 9.11 10.74 1.61
N PRO A 287 10.29 10.89 0.96
CA PRO A 287 11.50 10.23 1.43
C PRO A 287 11.82 10.48 2.91
N VAL A 288 11.55 11.69 3.42
CA VAL A 288 11.75 12.01 4.84
C VAL A 288 10.86 11.16 5.72
N PHE A 289 9.55 11.09 5.43
CA PHE A 289 8.62 10.27 6.19
C PHE A 289 8.87 8.77 6.03
N ALA A 290 9.12 8.31 4.81
CA ALA A 290 9.35 6.89 4.55
C ALA A 290 10.63 6.38 5.22
N LEU A 291 11.72 7.13 5.20
CA LEU A 291 12.95 6.78 5.90
C LEU A 291 12.76 6.83 7.42
N LEU A 292 12.00 7.80 7.93
CA LEU A 292 11.61 7.84 9.35
C LEU A 292 10.82 6.58 9.73
N ASN A 293 9.79 6.23 8.94
CA ASN A 293 9.00 5.01 9.16
C ASN A 293 9.88 3.75 9.14
N ASN A 294 10.85 3.65 8.22
CA ASN A 294 11.80 2.54 8.19
C ASN A 294 12.69 2.47 9.45
N VAL A 295 13.06 3.61 10.02
CA VAL A 295 13.80 3.66 11.29
C VAL A 295 12.93 3.08 12.40
N TYR A 296 11.69 3.51 12.51
CA TYR A 296 10.76 3.06 13.55
C TYR A 296 10.32 1.60 13.36
N ALA A 297 10.04 1.18 12.12
CA ALA A 297 9.74 -0.21 11.78
C ALA A 297 10.93 -1.15 11.99
N GLY A 298 12.12 -0.64 12.23
CA GLY A 298 13.31 -1.45 12.46
C GLY A 298 13.53 -1.87 13.91
N ASP A 299 12.82 -1.30 14.87
CA ASP A 299 13.00 -1.57 16.30
C ASP A 299 11.66 -1.47 17.04
N PRO A 300 11.13 -2.60 17.58
CA PRO A 300 9.85 -2.62 18.27
C PRO A 300 9.80 -1.74 19.52
N SER A 301 10.95 -1.38 20.09
CA SER A 301 11.03 -0.52 21.29
C SER A 301 10.68 0.94 20.99
N PHE A 302 10.72 1.38 19.74
CA PHE A 302 10.31 2.73 19.36
C PHE A 302 8.80 2.90 19.26
N GLY A 303 8.05 1.84 19.00
CA GLY A 303 6.61 1.95 18.70
C GLY A 303 6.35 2.75 17.41
N GLU A 304 5.28 3.53 17.39
CA GLU A 304 5.00 4.48 16.29
C GLU A 304 5.64 5.86 16.55
N PRO A 305 6.02 6.61 15.49
CA PRO A 305 6.52 7.97 15.64
C PRO A 305 5.51 8.86 16.36
N GLY A 306 5.91 9.43 17.49
CA GLY A 306 5.08 10.38 18.24
C GLY A 306 4.83 11.70 17.47
N PRO A 307 3.83 12.50 17.88
CA PRO A 307 3.45 13.74 17.19
C PRO A 307 4.60 14.75 17.10
N GLU A 308 5.48 14.81 18.10
CA GLU A 308 6.64 15.70 18.09
C GLU A 308 7.67 15.29 17.00
N VAL A 309 7.89 14.00 16.83
CA VAL A 309 8.79 13.45 15.79
C VAL A 309 8.20 13.69 14.40
N LEU A 310 6.90 13.49 14.23
CA LEU A 310 6.21 13.80 12.98
C LEU A 310 6.22 15.29 12.66
N ALA A 311 6.07 16.16 13.67
CA ALA A 311 6.20 17.60 13.50
C ALA A 311 7.64 17.99 13.09
N ALA A 312 8.66 17.41 13.73
CA ALA A 312 10.06 17.65 13.38
C ALA A 312 10.38 17.17 11.95
N ALA A 313 9.87 15.99 11.54
CA ALA A 313 9.98 15.48 10.18
C ALA A 313 9.30 16.40 9.15
N THR A 314 8.11 16.92 9.49
CA THR A 314 7.38 17.89 8.67
C THR A 314 8.19 19.17 8.46
N VAL A 315 8.72 19.75 9.53
CA VAL A 315 9.58 20.95 9.46
C VAL A 315 10.84 20.66 8.62
N THR A 316 11.47 19.50 8.83
CA THR A 316 12.64 19.07 8.04
C THR A 316 12.30 18.95 6.55
N ALA A 317 11.19 18.32 6.20
CA ALA A 317 10.72 18.19 4.82
C ALA A 317 10.46 19.56 4.17
N LEU A 318 9.84 20.48 4.90
CA LEU A 318 9.60 21.85 4.42
C LEU A 318 10.93 22.60 4.21
N LEU A 319 11.84 22.57 5.17
CA LEU A 319 13.14 23.25 5.06
C LEU A 319 13.98 22.70 3.90
N LEU A 320 14.10 21.39 3.77
CA LEU A 320 14.82 20.74 2.68
C LEU A 320 14.14 21.00 1.32
N GLY A 321 12.80 20.97 1.25
CA GLY A 321 12.06 21.27 0.03
C GLY A 321 12.24 22.73 -0.42
N PHE A 322 12.17 23.71 0.50
CA PHE A 322 12.46 25.10 0.18
C PHE A 322 13.94 25.33 -0.17
N ALA A 323 14.87 24.63 0.47
CA ALA A 323 16.29 24.69 0.12
C ALA A 323 16.52 24.13 -1.30
N LEU A 324 15.93 22.98 -1.64
CA LEU A 324 16.00 22.38 -2.98
C LEU A 324 15.44 23.35 -4.04
N TYR A 325 14.29 23.98 -3.75
CA TYR A 325 13.72 25.00 -4.63
C TYR A 325 14.66 26.19 -4.81
N ARG A 326 15.18 26.74 -3.70
CA ARG A 326 15.98 27.98 -3.70
C ARG A 326 17.35 27.80 -4.35
N TYR A 327 17.99 26.65 -4.12
CA TYR A 327 19.39 26.45 -4.51
C TYR A 327 19.56 25.57 -5.76
N VAL A 328 18.56 24.75 -6.12
CA VAL A 328 18.64 23.84 -7.27
C VAL A 328 17.58 24.15 -8.33
N GLU A 329 16.29 24.04 -8.01
CA GLU A 329 15.24 24.17 -9.01
C GLU A 329 15.20 25.55 -9.66
N ARG A 330 15.09 26.60 -8.84
CA ARG A 330 14.96 27.99 -9.32
C ARG A 330 16.16 28.46 -10.12
N PRO A 331 17.44 28.30 -9.67
CA PRO A 331 18.60 28.69 -10.44
C PRO A 331 18.71 27.98 -11.77
N VAL A 332 18.59 26.64 -11.79
CA VAL A 332 18.70 25.88 -13.04
C VAL A 332 17.60 26.26 -14.03
N ARG A 333 16.38 26.51 -13.55
CA ARG A 333 15.26 26.95 -14.39
C ARG A 333 15.52 28.30 -15.08
N GLN A 334 16.32 29.17 -14.50
CA GLN A 334 16.68 30.49 -15.03
C GLN A 334 17.89 30.43 -15.97
N LEU A 335 18.78 29.44 -15.86
CA LEU A 335 19.98 29.33 -16.69
C LEU A 335 19.62 29.17 -18.16
N GLU A 336 20.35 29.83 -19.03
CA GLU A 336 20.32 29.59 -20.48
C GLU A 336 21.46 28.63 -20.87
N PHE A 337 21.13 27.48 -21.45
CA PHE A 337 22.13 26.51 -21.84
C PHE A 337 22.58 26.75 -23.29
N ARG A 338 23.85 27.09 -23.45
CA ARG A 338 24.47 27.28 -24.77
C ARG A 338 24.44 26.00 -25.64
N TYR A 339 24.50 24.82 -24.98
CA TYR A 339 24.52 23.50 -25.66
C TYR A 339 23.44 22.57 -25.09
N PRO A 340 22.17 22.72 -25.49
CA PRO A 340 21.07 21.92 -24.96
C PRO A 340 21.26 20.40 -25.15
N ARG A 341 21.85 19.98 -26.29
CA ARG A 341 22.12 18.55 -26.57
C ARG A 341 23.11 17.95 -25.57
N ARG A 342 24.18 18.67 -25.20
CA ARG A 342 25.17 18.21 -24.21
C ARG A 342 24.56 18.09 -22.84
N TRP A 343 23.70 19.04 -22.48
CA TRP A 343 22.96 18.98 -21.21
C TRP A 343 22.03 17.77 -21.17
N MET A 344 21.28 17.49 -22.26
CA MET A 344 20.43 16.29 -22.35
C MET A 344 21.23 15.00 -22.26
N ALA A 345 22.40 14.92 -22.92
CA ALA A 345 23.28 13.76 -22.80
C ALA A 345 23.79 13.56 -21.37
N ALA A 346 24.17 14.65 -20.69
CA ALA A 346 24.54 14.60 -19.28
C ALA A 346 23.38 14.16 -18.39
N ALA A 347 22.15 14.61 -18.65
CA ALA A 347 20.97 14.18 -17.93
C ALA A 347 20.69 12.68 -18.11
N VAL A 348 20.81 12.16 -19.35
CA VAL A 348 20.69 10.72 -19.62
C VAL A 348 21.80 9.94 -18.89
N GLY A 349 23.05 10.41 -18.93
CA GLY A 349 24.15 9.80 -18.16
C GLY A 349 23.87 9.77 -16.66
N ALA A 350 23.34 10.86 -16.10
CA ALA A 350 22.96 10.93 -14.70
C ALA A 350 21.80 9.95 -14.37
N SER A 351 20.80 9.81 -15.24
CA SER A 351 19.75 8.81 -15.07
C SER A 351 20.31 7.39 -15.01
N LEU A 352 21.21 7.06 -15.95
CA LEU A 352 21.86 5.76 -15.98
C LEU A 352 22.72 5.51 -14.72
N CYS A 353 23.48 6.50 -14.28
CA CYS A 353 24.24 6.40 -13.03
C CYS A 353 23.33 6.18 -11.82
N LEU A 354 22.24 6.94 -11.69
CA LEU A 354 21.29 6.80 -10.60
C LEU A 354 20.61 5.41 -10.59
N ALA A 355 20.33 4.85 -11.74
CA ALA A 355 19.74 3.52 -11.84
C ALA A 355 20.78 2.40 -11.60
N LEU A 356 21.94 2.47 -12.22
CA LEU A 356 22.90 1.36 -12.25
C LEU A 356 23.80 1.29 -11.00
N VAL A 357 24.22 2.44 -10.43
CA VAL A 357 25.13 2.42 -9.28
C VAL A 357 24.49 1.74 -8.05
N PRO A 358 23.30 2.10 -7.60
CA PRO A 358 22.63 1.40 -6.50
C PRO A 358 22.36 -0.09 -6.81
N PHE A 359 22.02 -0.41 -8.06
CA PHE A 359 21.80 -1.79 -8.49
C PHE A 359 23.09 -2.62 -8.43
N THR A 360 24.24 -2.07 -8.87
CA THR A 360 25.53 -2.76 -8.76
C THR A 360 25.98 -2.93 -7.31
N ILE A 361 25.67 -1.98 -6.43
CA ILE A 361 25.88 -2.12 -4.98
C ILE A 361 25.05 -3.28 -4.45
N ALA A 362 23.76 -3.35 -4.79
CA ALA A 362 22.87 -4.44 -4.40
C ALA A 362 23.40 -5.81 -4.86
N ALA A 363 23.84 -5.90 -6.12
CA ALA A 363 24.40 -7.14 -6.68
C ALA A 363 25.68 -7.57 -5.97
N ARG A 364 26.61 -6.65 -5.69
CA ARG A 364 27.88 -6.95 -5.00
C ARG A 364 27.69 -7.32 -3.53
N THR A 365 26.74 -6.71 -2.84
CA THR A 365 26.42 -7.08 -1.46
C THR A 365 25.84 -8.48 -1.39
N SER A 366 25.02 -8.88 -2.37
CA SER A 366 24.51 -10.24 -2.50
C SER A 366 25.61 -11.29 -2.77
N THR A 367 26.64 -10.94 -3.59
CA THR A 367 27.74 -11.87 -3.92
C THR A 367 28.81 -11.97 -2.82
N ARG A 368 29.07 -10.92 -2.05
CA ARG A 368 29.98 -10.97 -0.90
C ARG A 368 29.46 -11.80 0.27
N GLN A 369 28.14 -11.95 0.39
CA GLN A 369 27.52 -12.84 1.36
C GLN A 369 27.70 -14.35 1.02
N ALA A 370 28.13 -14.67 -0.20
CA ALA A 370 28.37 -16.05 -0.64
C ALA A 370 29.69 -16.67 -0.10
N SER A 371 30.52 -15.95 0.65
CA SER A 371 31.80 -16.44 1.18
C SER A 371 31.77 -16.92 2.64
N GLY A 372 30.60 -16.96 3.27
CA GLY A 372 30.29 -17.65 4.55
C GLY A 372 29.02 -18.50 4.38
N PRO A 373 28.51 -19.24 5.36
CA PRO A 373 27.18 -19.80 5.31
C PRO A 373 26.18 -18.62 5.23
N ALA A 374 25.92 -18.19 4.00
CA ALA A 374 25.11 -17.00 3.73
C ALA A 374 23.66 -17.32 4.05
N VAL A 375 23.17 -16.81 5.17
CA VAL A 375 21.75 -16.82 5.47
C VAL A 375 21.04 -15.97 4.41
N ASP A 376 20.27 -16.61 3.56
CA ASP A 376 19.41 -15.90 2.59
C ASP A 376 18.17 -15.37 3.32
N TYR A 377 18.22 -14.13 3.75
CA TYR A 377 17.11 -13.50 4.47
C TYR A 377 15.85 -13.35 3.59
N ALA A 378 16.00 -13.22 2.27
CA ALA A 378 14.86 -13.23 1.37
C ALA A 378 14.19 -14.61 1.34
N TRP A 379 14.99 -15.67 1.41
CA TRP A 379 14.48 -17.03 1.56
C TRP A 379 13.77 -17.24 2.90
N LEU A 380 14.31 -16.73 4.01
CA LEU A 380 13.69 -16.83 5.34
C LEU A 380 12.35 -16.09 5.42
N ARG A 381 12.22 -15.00 4.67
CA ARG A 381 10.99 -14.18 4.60
C ARG A 381 10.05 -14.57 3.47
N ARG A 382 10.36 -15.63 2.70
CA ARG A 382 9.45 -16.10 1.66
C ARG A 382 8.09 -16.48 2.24
N ASP A 383 7.09 -16.43 1.41
CA ASP A 383 5.74 -16.82 1.78
C ASP A 383 5.71 -18.24 2.31
N ASN A 384 5.09 -18.40 3.47
CA ASN A 384 4.80 -19.70 4.04
C ASN A 384 3.41 -20.12 3.56
N VAL A 385 3.36 -20.69 2.37
CA VAL A 385 2.14 -21.17 1.72
C VAL A 385 1.76 -22.60 2.14
N GLY A 386 2.44 -23.13 3.14
CA GLY A 386 2.28 -24.51 3.57
C GLY A 386 3.02 -25.49 2.64
N PHE A 387 2.29 -26.40 1.99
CA PHE A 387 2.89 -27.34 1.06
C PHE A 387 3.24 -26.74 -0.30
N ASP A 388 2.29 -25.98 -0.88
CA ASP A 388 2.41 -25.48 -2.24
C ASP A 388 1.38 -24.35 -2.49
N ASP A 389 1.69 -23.43 -3.41
CA ASP A 389 0.80 -22.31 -3.78
C ASP A 389 -0.58 -22.77 -4.27
N VAL A 390 -0.67 -23.92 -4.94
CA VAL A 390 -1.95 -24.48 -5.39
C VAL A 390 -2.87 -24.92 -4.24
N CYS A 391 -2.34 -25.00 -3.01
CA CYS A 391 -3.09 -25.37 -1.82
C CYS A 391 -3.78 -24.18 -1.14
N ASP A 392 -3.54 -22.97 -1.62
CA ASP A 392 -4.34 -21.79 -1.27
C ASP A 392 -5.64 -21.81 -2.08
N GLY A 393 -6.72 -22.29 -1.47
CA GLY A 393 -7.98 -22.59 -2.12
C GLY A 393 -8.63 -21.38 -2.81
N TYR A 394 -8.92 -21.45 -4.10
CA TYR A 394 -9.57 -20.35 -4.82
C TYR A 394 -11.07 -20.27 -4.50
N ARG A 395 -11.81 -21.32 -4.76
CA ARG A 395 -13.29 -21.36 -4.56
C ARG A 395 -13.77 -22.59 -3.82
N ARG A 396 -13.11 -23.72 -4.01
CA ARG A 396 -13.43 -25.00 -3.35
C ARG A 396 -12.14 -25.68 -2.93
N LEU A 397 -12.23 -26.53 -1.94
CA LEU A 397 -11.13 -27.42 -1.60
C LEU A 397 -10.95 -28.42 -2.75
N GLU A 398 -9.89 -28.27 -3.51
CA GLU A 398 -9.48 -29.21 -4.54
C GLU A 398 -8.40 -30.12 -3.95
N TYR A 399 -8.76 -31.37 -3.69
CA TYR A 399 -7.79 -32.33 -3.20
C TYR A 399 -6.77 -32.61 -4.31
N THR A 400 -5.55 -32.19 -4.08
CA THR A 400 -4.40 -32.58 -4.88
C THR A 400 -3.38 -33.28 -3.99
N GLN A 401 -2.64 -34.24 -4.54
CA GLN A 401 -1.58 -34.92 -3.79
C GLN A 401 -0.47 -33.95 -3.31
N ARG A 402 -0.37 -32.76 -3.92
CA ARG A 402 0.55 -31.69 -3.51
C ARG A 402 0.15 -31.02 -2.19
N CYS A 403 -1.11 -31.10 -1.81
CA CYS A 403 -1.66 -30.46 -0.58
C CYS A 403 -1.71 -31.42 0.62
N SER A 404 -1.06 -32.59 0.52
CA SER A 404 -0.99 -33.56 1.59
C SER A 404 0.37 -34.27 1.60
N ASN A 405 0.88 -34.59 2.79
CA ASN A 405 2.08 -35.40 2.95
C ASN A 405 1.77 -36.90 3.13
N ALA A 406 0.52 -37.33 2.96
CA ALA A 406 0.09 -38.73 3.04
C ALA A 406 -1.02 -39.02 2.03
N ARG A 407 -1.12 -40.27 1.56
CA ARG A 407 -2.24 -40.68 0.67
C ARG A 407 -3.60 -40.71 1.38
N GLN A 408 -3.60 -41.02 2.67
CA GLN A 408 -4.79 -41.02 3.55
C GLN A 408 -4.46 -40.22 4.81
N PRO A 409 -4.53 -38.88 4.75
CA PRO A 409 -4.22 -38.05 5.90
C PRO A 409 -5.27 -38.22 6.98
N THR A 410 -4.81 -38.27 8.24
CA THR A 410 -5.70 -38.42 9.40
C THR A 410 -6.05 -37.08 10.04
N THR A 411 -5.37 -36.01 9.64
CA THR A 411 -5.59 -34.66 10.16
C THR A 411 -5.80 -33.68 9.01
N LEU A 412 -6.78 -32.78 9.16
CA LEU A 412 -7.03 -31.68 8.24
C LEU A 412 -6.70 -30.37 8.94
N VAL A 413 -5.91 -29.51 8.29
CA VAL A 413 -5.57 -28.15 8.77
C VAL A 413 -6.43 -27.15 8.00
N TRP A 414 -7.34 -26.46 8.71
CA TRP A 414 -8.34 -25.59 8.10
C TRP A 414 -8.28 -24.18 8.67
N GLY A 415 -8.27 -23.20 7.79
CA GLY A 415 -8.31 -21.77 8.10
C GLY A 415 -7.71 -20.90 7.01
N ASP A 416 -7.22 -19.76 7.41
CA ASP A 416 -6.56 -18.79 6.55
C ASP A 416 -5.03 -18.95 6.53
N SER A 417 -4.30 -17.86 6.27
CA SER A 417 -2.83 -17.84 6.29
C SER A 417 -2.22 -18.24 7.63
N PHE A 418 -2.97 -18.09 8.75
CA PHE A 418 -2.52 -18.54 10.08
C PHE A 418 -2.66 -20.08 10.27
N ALA A 419 -3.57 -20.72 9.59
CA ALA A 419 -3.57 -22.18 9.49
C ALA A 419 -2.50 -22.67 8.50
N MET A 420 -2.31 -21.93 7.41
CA MET A 420 -1.34 -22.22 6.35
C MET A 420 0.09 -22.24 6.89
N HIS A 421 0.48 -21.27 7.69
CA HIS A 421 1.84 -21.19 8.24
C HIS A 421 2.17 -22.29 9.27
N LEU A 422 1.17 -23.00 9.80
CA LEU A 422 1.39 -24.17 10.68
C LEU A 422 1.73 -25.43 9.91
N VAL A 423 1.37 -25.51 8.63
CA VAL A 423 1.48 -26.73 7.82
C VAL A 423 2.89 -27.31 7.79
N PRO A 424 3.99 -26.54 7.57
CA PRO A 424 5.34 -27.10 7.58
C PRO A 424 5.71 -27.75 8.92
N GLY A 425 5.36 -27.11 10.03
CA GLY A 425 5.62 -27.62 11.37
C GLY A 425 4.81 -28.89 11.68
N LEU A 426 3.53 -28.89 11.36
CA LEU A 426 2.64 -30.05 11.55
C LEU A 426 3.04 -31.22 10.63
N ALA A 427 3.43 -30.95 9.39
CA ALA A 427 3.92 -31.97 8.48
C ALA A 427 5.20 -32.65 8.98
N ALA A 428 6.05 -31.90 9.71
CA ALA A 428 7.29 -32.39 10.27
C ALA A 428 7.10 -33.21 11.57
N THR A 429 5.98 -33.06 12.27
CA THR A 429 5.77 -33.66 13.61
C THR A 429 4.63 -34.68 13.62
N MET A 430 3.57 -34.53 12.86
CA MET A 430 2.39 -35.40 12.87
C MET A 430 2.61 -36.73 12.12
N ARG A 431 2.45 -37.86 12.80
CA ARG A 431 2.72 -39.21 12.23
C ARG A 431 1.65 -39.69 11.26
N GLY A 432 0.41 -39.25 11.38
CA GLY A 432 -0.74 -39.71 10.57
C GLY A 432 -0.93 -39.01 9.24
N GLY A 433 -0.04 -38.08 8.90
CA GLY A 433 -0.16 -37.20 7.73
C GLY A 433 -1.25 -36.13 7.87
N ILE A 434 -1.07 -35.07 7.15
CA ILE A 434 -1.98 -33.91 7.15
C ILE A 434 -2.44 -33.56 5.74
N LEU A 435 -3.65 -33.01 5.65
CA LEU A 435 -4.21 -32.35 4.48
C LEU A 435 -4.34 -30.87 4.76
N GLN A 436 -3.80 -30.05 3.89
CA GLN A 436 -3.97 -28.59 3.92
C GLN A 436 -5.29 -28.21 3.25
N ALA A 437 -6.15 -27.50 3.99
CA ALA A 437 -7.42 -26.95 3.54
C ALA A 437 -7.47 -25.47 3.93
N THR A 438 -6.63 -24.66 3.27
CA THR A 438 -6.45 -23.26 3.63
C THR A 438 -6.83 -22.33 2.48
N LYS A 439 -7.27 -21.13 2.82
CA LYS A 439 -7.54 -20.05 1.89
C LYS A 439 -7.17 -18.73 2.54
N SER A 440 -6.20 -18.01 1.96
CA SER A 440 -5.74 -16.71 2.47
C SER A 440 -6.91 -15.78 2.80
N ALA A 441 -6.85 -15.11 3.97
CA ALA A 441 -7.87 -14.20 4.48
C ALA A 441 -9.30 -14.78 4.62
N CYS A 442 -9.43 -16.10 4.71
CA CYS A 442 -10.70 -16.80 4.85
C CYS A 442 -10.66 -17.73 6.06
N GLY A 443 -11.03 -17.24 7.23
CA GLY A 443 -11.08 -18.04 8.44
C GLY A 443 -12.14 -19.15 8.42
N PRO A 444 -12.04 -20.14 9.31
CA PRO A 444 -12.87 -21.34 9.30
C PRO A 444 -14.25 -21.08 9.96
N LEU A 445 -14.98 -20.09 9.48
CA LEU A 445 -16.29 -19.69 10.00
C LEU A 445 -17.38 -19.95 8.96
N LEU A 446 -18.31 -20.86 9.26
CA LEU A 446 -19.44 -21.14 8.39
C LEU A 446 -20.42 -19.98 8.40
N GLY A 447 -20.89 -19.59 7.20
CA GLY A 447 -21.87 -18.52 7.03
C GLY A 447 -21.34 -17.10 7.26
N LEU A 448 -20.06 -16.92 7.59
CA LEU A 448 -19.47 -15.60 7.87
C LEU A 448 -18.13 -15.43 7.15
N ALA A 449 -18.00 -14.35 6.37
CA ALA A 449 -16.75 -13.99 5.69
C ALA A 449 -16.54 -12.48 5.67
N GLN A 450 -15.27 -12.05 5.73
CA GLN A 450 -14.92 -10.63 5.75
C GLN A 450 -15.02 -9.98 4.36
N ILE A 451 -15.34 -8.68 4.36
CA ILE A 451 -15.29 -7.77 3.21
C ILE A 451 -14.41 -6.59 3.61
N HIS A 452 -13.41 -6.29 2.79
CA HIS A 452 -12.50 -5.16 2.97
C HIS A 452 -12.12 -4.60 1.59
N GLN A 453 -11.33 -3.52 1.52
CA GLN A 453 -10.88 -2.94 0.24
C GLN A 453 -10.20 -3.98 -0.67
N GLU A 454 -9.38 -4.86 -0.09
CA GLU A 454 -8.70 -5.94 -0.81
C GLU A 454 -9.56 -7.20 -0.98
N TYR A 455 -10.56 -7.40 -0.12
CA TYR A 455 -11.41 -8.58 -0.07
C TYR A 455 -12.87 -8.21 -0.38
N THR A 456 -13.18 -8.19 -1.67
CA THR A 456 -14.49 -7.79 -2.18
C THR A 456 -15.61 -8.75 -1.74
N ARG A 457 -16.88 -8.37 -1.97
CA ARG A 457 -18.02 -9.25 -1.77
C ARG A 457 -17.86 -10.60 -2.51
N GLU A 458 -17.34 -10.59 -3.74
CA GLU A 458 -17.08 -11.81 -4.50
C GLU A 458 -16.04 -12.72 -3.81
N PHE A 459 -15.00 -12.11 -3.19
CA PHE A 459 -14.06 -12.86 -2.36
C PHE A 459 -14.76 -13.51 -1.17
N ALA A 460 -15.62 -12.77 -0.46
CA ALA A 460 -16.37 -13.28 0.69
C ALA A 460 -17.30 -14.45 0.27
N GLU A 461 -17.99 -14.36 -0.88
CA GLU A 461 -18.81 -15.45 -1.43
C GLU A 461 -17.96 -16.69 -1.79
N ARG A 462 -16.75 -16.48 -2.32
CA ARG A 462 -15.80 -17.60 -2.56
C ARG A 462 -15.30 -18.22 -1.25
N CYS A 463 -15.07 -17.41 -0.21
CA CYS A 463 -14.67 -17.90 1.12
C CYS A 463 -15.77 -18.79 1.71
N LEU A 464 -17.03 -18.38 1.69
CA LEU A 464 -18.15 -19.20 2.17
C LEU A 464 -18.25 -20.52 1.38
N THR A 465 -18.16 -20.46 0.05
CA THR A 465 -18.19 -21.65 -0.81
C THR A 465 -17.02 -22.60 -0.51
N PHE A 466 -15.83 -22.04 -0.22
CA PHE A 466 -14.67 -22.82 0.17
C PHE A 466 -14.93 -23.54 1.50
N ASN A 467 -15.39 -22.85 2.53
CA ASN A 467 -15.68 -23.42 3.85
C ASN A 467 -16.75 -24.54 3.76
N ASP A 468 -17.80 -24.35 2.97
CA ASP A 468 -18.81 -25.38 2.73
C ASP A 468 -18.19 -26.62 2.04
N SER A 469 -17.25 -26.42 1.11
CA SER A 469 -16.56 -27.51 0.42
C SER A 469 -15.65 -28.30 1.34
N VAL A 470 -15.06 -27.67 2.37
CA VAL A 470 -14.27 -28.35 3.41
C VAL A 470 -15.16 -29.28 4.24
N ILE A 471 -16.35 -28.82 4.63
CA ILE A 471 -17.32 -29.67 5.33
C ILE A 471 -17.76 -30.85 4.46
N ALA A 472 -18.03 -30.61 3.16
CA ALA A 472 -18.39 -31.70 2.23
C ALA A 472 -17.26 -32.71 2.09
N HIS A 473 -16.00 -32.25 2.03
CA HIS A 473 -14.83 -33.13 1.98
C HIS A 473 -14.69 -33.98 3.27
N LEU A 474 -14.85 -33.38 4.44
CA LEU A 474 -14.86 -34.10 5.72
C LEU A 474 -15.95 -35.17 5.79
N ALA A 475 -17.13 -34.91 5.23
CA ALA A 475 -18.21 -35.88 5.18
C ALA A 475 -17.88 -37.09 4.30
N ALA A 476 -17.15 -36.88 3.19
CA ALA A 476 -16.75 -37.92 2.25
C ALA A 476 -15.52 -38.73 2.71
N HIS A 477 -14.70 -38.19 3.62
CA HIS A 477 -13.38 -38.74 4.02
C HIS A 477 -13.34 -39.12 5.51
N PRO A 478 -13.88 -40.30 5.92
CA PRO A 478 -13.92 -40.73 7.32
C PRO A 478 -12.56 -41.05 7.94
N GLU A 479 -11.51 -41.21 7.15
CA GLU A 479 -10.13 -41.37 7.60
C GLU A 479 -9.56 -40.13 8.30
N ILE A 480 -10.06 -38.95 7.96
CA ILE A 480 -9.70 -37.69 8.65
C ILE A 480 -10.40 -37.68 10.02
N ARG A 481 -9.63 -37.82 11.08
CA ARG A 481 -10.12 -37.93 12.46
C ARG A 481 -10.02 -36.63 13.25
N THR A 482 -9.05 -35.78 12.91
CA THR A 482 -8.76 -34.54 13.62
C THR A 482 -8.81 -33.36 12.66
N VAL A 483 -9.43 -32.26 13.08
CA VAL A 483 -9.45 -30.98 12.37
C VAL A 483 -8.76 -29.95 13.24
N VAL A 484 -7.72 -29.32 12.71
CA VAL A 484 -6.99 -28.22 13.34
C VAL A 484 -7.48 -26.92 12.73
N LEU A 485 -8.06 -26.04 13.53
CA LEU A 485 -8.53 -24.72 13.14
C LEU A 485 -7.55 -23.65 13.58
N SER A 486 -7.22 -22.71 12.71
CA SER A 486 -6.44 -21.51 13.07
C SER A 486 -6.80 -20.32 12.19
N SER A 487 -6.79 -19.12 12.79
CA SER A 487 -7.03 -17.82 12.15
C SER A 487 -6.52 -16.73 13.10
N PRO A 488 -6.23 -15.50 12.64
CA PRO A 488 -5.92 -14.38 13.53
C PRO A 488 -7.13 -13.91 14.34
N PHE A 489 -8.36 -14.23 13.92
CA PHE A 489 -9.67 -13.95 14.49
C PHE A 489 -10.05 -12.47 14.63
N TYR A 490 -9.11 -11.54 14.92
CA TYR A 490 -9.39 -10.12 15.13
C TYR A 490 -10.15 -9.47 13.94
N GLU A 491 -9.97 -10.00 12.73
CA GLU A 491 -10.57 -9.49 11.49
C GLU A 491 -12.10 -9.50 11.52
N TYR A 492 -12.71 -10.38 12.32
CA TYR A 492 -14.16 -10.57 12.42
C TYR A 492 -14.84 -9.59 13.35
N PHE A 493 -14.07 -8.80 14.10
CA PHE A 493 -14.58 -7.73 14.97
C PHE A 493 -13.84 -6.40 14.76
N ASP A 494 -12.98 -6.28 13.74
CA ASP A 494 -12.34 -5.04 13.33
C ASP A 494 -13.35 -4.07 12.69
N PRO A 495 -13.64 -2.89 13.28
CA PRO A 495 -14.62 -1.95 12.77
C PRO A 495 -14.29 -1.36 11.39
N ALA A 496 -13.04 -1.49 10.91
CA ALA A 496 -12.64 -1.07 9.56
C ALA A 496 -13.16 -2.01 8.45
N ARG A 497 -13.72 -3.16 8.82
CA ARG A 497 -14.21 -4.19 7.88
C ARG A 497 -15.73 -4.23 7.81
N ARG A 498 -16.26 -5.04 6.90
CA ARG A 498 -17.65 -5.46 6.80
C ARG A 498 -17.70 -6.98 6.74
N MET A 499 -18.84 -7.56 7.09
CA MET A 499 -19.03 -9.01 7.04
C MET A 499 -20.14 -9.39 6.07
N LEU A 500 -19.89 -10.39 5.23
CA LEU A 500 -20.93 -11.12 4.53
C LEU A 500 -21.44 -12.23 5.48
N HIS A 501 -22.64 -12.08 5.97
CA HIS A 501 -23.29 -13.03 6.88
C HIS A 501 -24.44 -13.72 6.17
N VAL A 502 -24.47 -15.04 6.19
CA VAL A 502 -25.50 -15.87 5.59
C VAL A 502 -26.26 -16.61 6.69
N VAL A 503 -27.55 -16.27 6.83
CA VAL A 503 -28.47 -16.93 7.76
C VAL A 503 -29.66 -17.41 6.98
N ASP A 504 -30.06 -18.67 7.13
CA ASP A 504 -31.18 -19.31 6.44
C ASP A 504 -31.17 -19.12 4.91
N GLY A 505 -29.96 -19.16 4.32
CA GLY A 505 -29.78 -18.99 2.87
C GLY A 505 -29.81 -17.54 2.38
N HIS A 506 -30.00 -16.56 3.27
CA HIS A 506 -30.02 -15.13 2.93
C HIS A 506 -28.72 -14.45 3.30
N ALA A 507 -28.01 -13.94 2.28
CA ALA A 507 -26.76 -13.19 2.44
C ALA A 507 -27.02 -11.71 2.71
N ARG A 508 -26.44 -11.16 3.78
CA ARG A 508 -26.49 -9.74 4.16
C ARG A 508 -25.10 -9.22 4.47
N ILE A 509 -24.84 -7.96 4.11
CA ILE A 509 -23.62 -7.26 4.55
C ILE A 509 -23.95 -6.57 5.87
N VAL A 510 -23.18 -6.87 6.90
CA VAL A 510 -23.37 -6.40 8.28
C VAL A 510 -22.07 -5.80 8.83
N GLU A 511 -22.17 -5.04 9.90
CA GLU A 511 -21.02 -4.61 10.68
C GLU A 511 -20.34 -5.82 11.35
N PRO A 512 -19.01 -5.79 11.58
CA PRO A 512 -18.32 -6.82 12.32
C PRO A 512 -18.78 -6.87 13.77
N ASP A 513 -18.92 -8.08 14.30
CA ASP A 513 -19.36 -8.30 15.68
C ASP A 513 -18.74 -9.59 16.25
N ALA A 514 -18.08 -9.49 17.38
CA ALA A 514 -17.45 -10.61 18.08
C ALA A 514 -18.45 -11.71 18.47
N ALA A 515 -19.68 -11.36 18.85
CA ALA A 515 -20.71 -12.35 19.19
C ALA A 515 -21.14 -13.15 17.96
N MET A 516 -21.33 -12.50 16.81
CA MET A 516 -21.65 -13.15 15.53
C MET A 516 -20.51 -14.08 15.09
N ALA A 517 -19.25 -13.64 15.20
CA ALA A 517 -18.09 -14.47 14.89
C ALA A 517 -17.98 -15.68 15.82
N LEU A 518 -18.29 -15.50 17.10
CA LEU A 518 -18.33 -16.56 18.10
C LEU A 518 -19.39 -17.61 17.74
N ASP A 519 -20.61 -17.18 17.40
CA ASP A 519 -21.70 -18.08 16.99
C ASP A 519 -21.32 -18.88 15.73
N ALA A 520 -20.71 -18.22 14.74
CA ALA A 520 -20.27 -18.88 13.50
C ALA A 520 -19.17 -19.91 13.73
N LEU A 521 -18.18 -19.62 14.60
CA LEU A 521 -17.12 -20.57 14.92
C LEU A 521 -17.63 -21.74 15.77
N VAL A 522 -18.50 -21.49 16.74
CA VAL A 522 -19.16 -22.54 17.54
C VAL A 522 -20.00 -23.46 16.64
N ALA A 523 -20.74 -22.89 15.68
CA ALA A 523 -21.50 -23.67 14.69
C ALA A 523 -20.57 -24.51 13.80
N THR A 524 -19.41 -23.95 13.39
CA THR A 524 -18.41 -24.69 12.62
C THR A 524 -17.89 -25.91 13.40
N ILE A 525 -17.51 -25.70 14.67
CA ILE A 525 -17.02 -26.78 15.56
C ILE A 525 -18.10 -27.85 15.75
N ALA A 526 -19.33 -27.43 16.02
CA ALA A 526 -20.48 -28.35 16.18
C ALA A 526 -20.68 -29.18 14.90
N ARG A 527 -20.63 -28.55 13.72
CA ARG A 527 -20.76 -29.22 12.42
C ARG A 527 -19.67 -30.26 12.19
N ILE A 528 -18.41 -29.95 12.53
CA ILE A 528 -17.29 -30.91 12.43
C ILE A 528 -17.53 -32.09 13.35
N ARG A 529 -17.98 -31.86 14.58
CA ARG A 529 -18.26 -32.92 15.57
C ARG A 529 -19.45 -33.81 15.16
N THR A 530 -20.49 -33.28 14.49
CA THR A 530 -21.57 -34.12 13.96
C THR A 530 -21.10 -35.12 12.90
N LEU A 531 -19.96 -34.85 12.26
CA LEU A 531 -19.31 -35.76 11.35
C LEU A 531 -18.41 -36.79 12.06
N GLY A 532 -18.37 -36.80 13.40
CA GLY A 532 -17.55 -37.70 14.21
C GLY A 532 -16.06 -37.32 14.24
N ARG A 533 -15.71 -36.02 13.99
CA ARG A 533 -14.32 -35.55 13.99
C ARG A 533 -14.00 -34.81 15.28
N ARG A 534 -12.77 -34.92 15.73
CA ARG A 534 -12.23 -34.17 16.85
C ARG A 534 -11.71 -32.81 16.36
N VAL A 535 -11.77 -31.78 17.21
CA VAL A 535 -11.38 -30.42 16.85
C VAL A 535 -10.37 -29.90 17.85
N ALA A 536 -9.29 -29.30 17.37
CA ALA A 536 -8.37 -28.48 18.15
C ALA A 536 -8.26 -27.09 17.50
N ILE A 537 -8.18 -26.05 18.30
CA ILE A 537 -7.89 -24.69 17.83
C ILE A 537 -6.45 -24.37 18.18
N VAL A 538 -5.70 -23.79 17.23
CA VAL A 538 -4.38 -23.22 17.46
C VAL A 538 -4.52 -21.70 17.41
N ALA A 539 -4.19 -21.04 18.51
CA ALA A 539 -4.20 -19.58 18.59
C ALA A 539 -3.13 -18.97 17.67
N PRO A 540 -3.30 -17.71 17.23
CA PRO A 540 -2.23 -17.01 16.52
C PRO A 540 -1.00 -16.86 17.43
N PRO A 541 0.22 -16.85 16.88
CA PRO A 541 1.43 -16.64 17.66
C PRO A 541 1.49 -15.21 18.20
N PRO A 542 2.26 -14.94 19.28
CA PRO A 542 2.44 -13.60 19.84
C PRO A 542 2.83 -12.59 18.78
N SER A 543 2.11 -11.47 18.68
CA SER A 543 2.42 -10.41 17.74
C SER A 543 1.79 -9.07 18.17
N THR A 544 2.41 -7.96 17.75
CA THR A 544 1.93 -6.60 18.01
C THR A 544 1.60 -5.81 16.74
N GLY A 545 1.69 -6.45 15.56
CA GLY A 545 1.61 -5.77 14.26
C GLY A 545 2.93 -5.15 13.82
N PHE A 546 4.04 -5.50 14.48
CA PHE A 546 5.39 -5.09 14.10
C PHE A 546 6.04 -6.17 13.22
N ASP A 547 6.77 -5.75 12.16
CA ASP A 547 7.50 -6.69 11.29
C ASP A 547 8.80 -7.17 11.95
N TYR A 548 8.70 -8.32 12.62
CA TYR A 548 9.83 -8.91 13.33
C TYR A 548 10.91 -9.45 12.39
N SER A 549 10.58 -9.79 11.16
CA SER A 549 11.54 -10.34 10.20
C SER A 549 12.62 -9.33 9.82
N HIS A 550 12.25 -8.09 9.62
CA HIS A 550 13.19 -7.00 9.35
C HIS A 550 14.07 -6.68 10.56
N CYS A 551 13.49 -6.69 11.76
CA CYS A 551 14.24 -6.53 13.00
C CYS A 551 15.30 -7.64 13.16
N LEU A 552 14.89 -8.89 12.99
CA LEU A 552 15.78 -10.06 13.10
C LEU A 552 16.92 -10.04 12.07
N GLU A 553 16.64 -9.61 10.82
CA GLU A 553 17.69 -9.42 9.81
C GLU A 553 18.71 -8.36 10.25
N ARG A 554 18.25 -7.21 10.77
CA ARG A 554 19.14 -6.15 11.26
C ARG A 554 19.97 -6.61 12.44
N LYS A 555 19.36 -7.30 13.40
CA LYS A 555 20.04 -7.91 14.55
C LYS A 555 21.11 -8.91 14.10
N ALA A 556 20.77 -9.82 13.21
CA ALA A 556 21.70 -10.84 12.71
C ALA A 556 22.87 -10.25 11.89
N ARG A 557 22.66 -9.09 11.26
CA ARG A 557 23.72 -8.32 10.56
C ARG A 557 24.51 -7.39 11.48
N ASN A 558 24.26 -7.46 12.78
CA ASN A 558 24.88 -6.57 13.77
C ASN A 558 24.77 -5.08 13.42
N ARG A 559 23.61 -4.69 12.83
CA ARG A 559 23.32 -3.29 12.53
C ARG A 559 22.75 -2.62 13.76
N THR A 560 23.44 -1.61 14.26
CA THR A 560 22.91 -0.77 15.35
C THR A 560 22.10 0.37 14.77
N LEU A 561 20.92 0.65 15.33
CA LEU A 561 20.16 1.86 15.06
C LEU A 561 20.53 2.91 16.12
N PHE A 562 21.02 4.08 15.69
CA PHE A 562 21.47 5.14 16.61
C PHE A 562 22.43 4.65 17.72
N GLY A 563 23.26 3.64 17.44
CA GLY A 563 24.24 3.11 18.40
C GLY A 563 23.65 2.16 19.47
N ARG A 564 22.38 1.76 19.35
CA ARG A 564 21.76 0.75 20.20
C ARG A 564 21.69 -0.59 19.48
N PHE A 565 21.86 -1.68 20.23
CA PHE A 565 21.54 -3.02 19.75
C PHE A 565 20.02 -3.17 19.66
N ILE A 566 19.55 -3.75 18.58
CA ILE A 566 18.14 -3.97 18.31
C ILE A 566 17.68 -5.18 19.11
N ASP A 567 16.67 -5.02 19.95
CA ASP A 567 15.95 -6.13 20.57
C ASP A 567 14.67 -6.40 19.78
N CYS A 568 14.56 -7.62 19.26
CA CYS A 568 13.43 -8.03 18.44
C CYS A 568 12.40 -8.87 19.21
N ASN A 569 12.56 -9.05 20.52
CA ASN A 569 11.57 -9.74 21.33
C ASN A 569 10.32 -8.90 21.50
N ILE A 570 9.20 -9.56 21.75
CA ILE A 570 7.88 -8.93 21.83
C ILE A 570 7.59 -8.60 23.30
N PRO A 571 7.45 -7.32 23.70
CA PRO A 571 7.06 -7.00 25.08
C PRO A 571 5.68 -7.58 25.40
N VAL A 572 5.58 -8.42 26.43
CA VAL A 572 4.32 -9.11 26.84
C VAL A 572 3.20 -8.11 27.11
N ALA A 573 3.51 -6.97 27.73
CA ALA A 573 2.52 -5.93 28.00
C ALA A 573 1.88 -5.36 26.72
N GLN A 574 2.69 -5.12 25.67
CA GLN A 574 2.19 -4.63 24.38
C GLN A 574 1.40 -5.71 23.64
N TYR A 575 1.88 -6.95 23.67
CA TYR A 575 1.18 -8.09 23.08
C TYR A 575 -0.19 -8.28 23.70
N HIS A 576 -0.27 -8.34 25.03
CA HIS A 576 -1.56 -8.50 25.72
C HIS A 576 -2.51 -7.32 25.47
N ALA A 577 -2.00 -6.09 25.43
CA ALA A 577 -2.81 -4.92 25.11
C ALA A 577 -3.35 -4.97 23.67
N SER A 578 -2.53 -5.37 22.69
CA SER A 578 -2.91 -5.42 21.28
C SER A 578 -3.84 -6.58 20.92
N LYS A 579 -3.82 -7.68 21.70
CA LYS A 579 -4.58 -8.92 21.41
C LYS A 579 -5.65 -9.23 22.45
N HIS A 580 -5.98 -8.31 23.35
CA HIS A 580 -6.93 -8.55 24.45
C HIS A 580 -8.31 -9.03 23.96
N GLU A 581 -8.81 -8.50 22.84
CA GLU A 581 -10.08 -8.94 22.24
C GLU A 581 -10.00 -10.36 21.68
N VAL A 582 -8.88 -10.74 21.08
CA VAL A 582 -8.64 -12.10 20.57
C VAL A 582 -8.60 -13.10 21.73
N PHE A 583 -7.94 -12.75 22.83
CA PHE A 583 -7.91 -13.59 24.03
C PHE A 583 -9.31 -13.77 24.62
N ALA A 584 -10.07 -12.68 24.77
CA ALA A 584 -11.44 -12.74 25.26
C ALA A 584 -12.33 -13.59 24.34
N PHE A 585 -12.18 -13.45 23.03
CA PHE A 585 -12.90 -14.24 22.03
C PHE A 585 -12.58 -15.73 22.15
N LEU A 586 -11.30 -16.10 22.15
CA LEU A 586 -10.87 -17.50 22.26
C LEU A 586 -11.27 -18.15 23.59
N GLN A 587 -11.28 -17.40 24.68
CA GLN A 587 -11.79 -17.87 25.97
C GLN A 587 -13.29 -18.16 25.92
N GLN A 588 -14.08 -17.34 25.23
CA GLN A 588 -15.52 -17.58 25.04
C GLN A 588 -15.75 -18.81 24.13
N VAL A 589 -14.97 -18.97 23.06
CA VAL A 589 -15.01 -20.16 22.19
C VAL A 589 -14.72 -21.43 23.00
N ARG A 590 -13.66 -21.41 23.82
CA ARG A 590 -13.30 -22.50 24.72
C ARG A 590 -14.45 -22.93 25.61
N THR A 591 -15.12 -21.96 26.25
CA THR A 591 -16.22 -22.22 27.17
C THR A 591 -17.49 -22.70 26.46
N ARG A 592 -17.89 -22.04 25.33
CA ARG A 592 -19.15 -22.33 24.64
C ARG A 592 -19.11 -23.59 23.79
N ALA A 593 -17.98 -23.88 23.15
CA ALA A 593 -17.82 -25.04 22.29
C ALA A 593 -17.17 -26.24 23.02
N ASP A 594 -16.79 -26.10 24.29
CA ASP A 594 -16.06 -27.12 25.05
C ASP A 594 -14.87 -27.67 24.23
N VAL A 595 -14.02 -26.75 23.75
CA VAL A 595 -12.85 -27.05 22.90
C VAL A 595 -11.61 -26.44 23.52
N GLU A 596 -10.49 -27.19 23.49
CA GLU A 596 -9.22 -26.65 23.98
C GLU A 596 -8.52 -25.84 22.87
N VAL A 597 -7.87 -24.76 23.33
CA VAL A 597 -7.08 -23.85 22.50
C VAL A 597 -5.60 -24.05 22.82
N VAL A 598 -4.82 -24.45 21.83
CA VAL A 598 -3.38 -24.54 21.93
C VAL A 598 -2.79 -23.16 21.72
N SER A 599 -2.08 -22.61 22.73
CA SER A 599 -1.40 -21.32 22.70
C SER A 599 0.12 -21.52 22.63
N PHE A 600 0.80 -20.57 21.99
CA PHE A 600 2.26 -20.49 21.96
C PHE A 600 2.86 -19.79 23.18
N ASP A 601 2.06 -18.99 23.90
CA ASP A 601 2.51 -18.12 24.99
C ASP A 601 3.30 -18.88 26.09
N PRO A 602 2.83 -20.04 26.58
CA PRO A 602 3.55 -20.75 27.65
C PRO A 602 4.95 -21.21 27.25
N PHE A 603 5.20 -21.30 25.93
CA PHE A 603 6.49 -21.74 25.39
C PHE A 603 7.37 -20.56 24.93
N LEU A 604 6.78 -19.55 24.32
CA LEU A 604 7.51 -18.42 23.74
C LEU A 604 7.74 -17.28 24.71
N CYS A 605 6.83 -17.04 25.67
CA CYS A 605 6.84 -15.87 26.53
C CYS A 605 7.29 -16.19 27.95
N ASP A 606 8.05 -15.27 28.55
CA ASP A 606 8.27 -15.16 29.97
C ASP A 606 7.41 -14.00 30.56
N GLU A 607 7.74 -13.51 31.74
CA GLU A 607 6.99 -12.41 32.38
C GLU A 607 7.15 -11.05 31.69
N LYS A 608 8.18 -10.87 30.87
CA LYS A 608 8.56 -9.59 30.25
C LYS A 608 8.39 -9.59 28.75
N GLU A 609 8.82 -10.65 28.08
CA GLU A 609 8.92 -10.70 26.63
C GLU A 609 8.63 -12.08 26.04
N CYS A 610 8.21 -12.09 24.77
CA CYS A 610 8.08 -13.30 23.99
C CYS A 610 9.19 -13.36 22.93
N ARG A 611 9.80 -14.52 22.79
CA ARG A 611 10.91 -14.74 21.86
C ARG A 611 10.43 -14.77 20.42
N THR A 612 11.22 -14.16 19.53
CA THR A 612 10.99 -14.14 18.08
C THR A 612 11.96 -15.01 17.31
N GLU A 613 12.94 -15.58 18.00
CA GLU A 613 13.90 -16.55 17.45
C GLU A 613 14.05 -17.75 18.39
N LEU A 614 14.41 -18.90 17.81
CA LEU A 614 14.65 -20.14 18.54
C LEU A 614 15.92 -20.81 18.00
N GLY A 615 16.97 -20.86 18.83
CA GLY A 615 18.25 -21.48 18.44
C GLY A 615 18.85 -20.89 17.14
N GLY A 616 18.71 -19.58 16.93
CA GLY A 616 19.17 -18.88 15.73
C GLY A 616 18.25 -19.00 14.52
N THR A 617 17.09 -19.66 14.66
CA THR A 617 16.05 -19.73 13.63
C THR A 617 15.02 -18.62 13.83
N PHE A 618 14.78 -17.82 12.82
CA PHE A 618 13.76 -16.78 12.84
C PHE A 618 12.37 -17.42 12.84
N LEU A 619 11.58 -17.13 13.89
CA LEU A 619 10.22 -17.66 14.00
C LEU A 619 9.26 -16.94 13.04
N TYR A 620 9.43 -15.64 12.84
CA TYR A 620 8.51 -14.80 12.07
C TYR A 620 9.08 -14.44 10.69
N ARG A 621 8.21 -14.42 9.67
CA ARG A 621 8.52 -13.89 8.34
C ARG A 621 8.03 -12.45 8.11
N ASP A 622 7.08 -12.00 8.93
CA ASP A 622 6.43 -10.69 8.89
C ASP A 622 5.86 -10.29 10.26
N GLU A 623 4.79 -9.52 10.29
CA GLU A 623 4.12 -8.99 11.48
C GLU A 623 3.42 -10.04 12.36
N GLY A 624 3.20 -11.25 11.87
CA GLY A 624 2.43 -12.26 12.63
C GLY A 624 2.50 -13.68 12.07
N HIS A 625 3.00 -13.86 10.84
CA HIS A 625 3.11 -15.21 10.28
C HIS A 625 4.44 -15.86 10.63
N LEU A 626 4.40 -17.16 10.92
CA LEU A 626 5.59 -17.95 11.09
C LEU A 626 6.32 -18.13 9.76
N SER A 627 7.65 -18.05 9.78
CA SER A 627 8.50 -18.48 8.66
C SER A 627 8.35 -19.99 8.44
N ASN A 628 8.75 -20.50 7.28
CA ASN A 628 8.74 -21.95 7.05
C ASN A 628 9.62 -22.70 8.07
N ASP A 629 10.84 -22.22 8.27
CA ASP A 629 11.79 -22.83 9.19
C ASP A 629 11.38 -22.62 10.65
N GLY A 630 10.82 -21.44 10.98
CA GLY A 630 10.25 -21.10 12.27
C GLY A 630 9.08 -22.00 12.65
N SER A 631 8.17 -22.27 11.72
CA SER A 631 7.06 -23.21 11.91
C SER A 631 7.57 -24.60 12.29
N VAL A 632 8.57 -25.11 11.57
CA VAL A 632 9.16 -26.43 11.85
C VAL A 632 9.90 -26.46 13.19
N ALA A 633 10.72 -25.43 13.46
CA ALA A 633 11.49 -25.33 14.71
C ALA A 633 10.56 -25.27 15.93
N LEU A 634 9.54 -24.41 15.85
CA LEU A 634 8.58 -24.21 16.92
C LEU A 634 7.73 -25.46 17.18
N ALA A 635 7.20 -26.09 16.12
CA ALA A 635 6.38 -27.29 16.24
C ALA A 635 7.15 -28.45 16.90
N LYS A 636 8.43 -28.62 16.55
CA LYS A 636 9.29 -29.64 17.17
C LYS A 636 9.61 -29.33 18.64
N ALA A 637 9.96 -28.08 18.94
CA ALA A 637 10.42 -27.67 20.26
C ALA A 637 9.29 -27.72 21.32
N MET A 638 8.06 -27.37 20.93
CA MET A 638 6.91 -27.41 21.84
C MET A 638 6.12 -28.73 21.79
N HIS A 639 6.52 -29.69 20.95
CA HIS A 639 5.76 -30.94 20.70
C HIS A 639 4.32 -30.65 20.29
N LEU A 640 4.14 -29.80 19.26
CA LEU A 640 2.83 -29.28 18.83
C LEU A 640 1.84 -30.40 18.48
N ASP A 641 2.32 -31.51 17.89
CA ASP A 641 1.53 -32.71 17.60
C ASP A 641 0.89 -33.32 18.85
N ALA A 642 1.64 -33.40 19.95
CA ALA A 642 1.15 -33.92 21.23
C ALA A 642 0.13 -32.96 21.86
N LEU A 643 0.38 -31.66 21.83
CA LEU A 643 -0.55 -30.64 22.33
C LEU A 643 -1.87 -30.66 21.56
N ILE A 644 -1.83 -30.75 20.23
CA ILE A 644 -3.03 -30.88 19.39
C ILE A 644 -3.77 -32.20 19.68
N ALA A 645 -3.05 -33.31 19.83
CA ALA A 645 -3.67 -34.59 20.18
C ALA A 645 -4.35 -34.55 21.56
N GLN A 646 -3.78 -33.80 22.51
CA GLN A 646 -4.39 -33.59 23.82
C GLN A 646 -5.58 -32.65 23.75
N ALA A 647 -5.49 -31.56 22.97
CA ALA A 647 -6.57 -30.58 22.81
C ALA A 647 -7.77 -31.14 22.02
N ALA A 648 -7.52 -32.08 21.13
CA ALA A 648 -8.53 -32.73 20.28
C ALA A 648 -9.22 -33.94 20.96
N LYS A 649 -9.21 -34.04 22.28
CA LYS A 649 -9.96 -35.07 23.02
C LYS A 649 -11.43 -34.69 23.16
#